data_b04da80612b5384300bb463c1787795a
#
_entry.id   b04da80612b5384300bb463c1787795a
#
_cell.length_a   1.000
_cell.length_b   1.000
_cell.length_c   1.000
_cell.angle_alpha   90.00
_cell.angle_beta   90.00
_cell.angle_gamma   90.00
#
_symmetry.space_group_name_H-M   'P 1'
#
loop_
_entity.id
_entity.type
_entity.pdbx_description
1 polymer ?
#
loop_
_entity_poly.entity_id
_entity_poly.type
_entity_poly.pdbx_seq_one_letter_code
_entity_poly.pdbx_strand_id
1 'polypeptide(L)'
;MVKRSRILSFFLIVLLLGSLIGVTSKDILNNIKLGLDLQGGFEVLYEVKTEDGQEVTQDILNSTVQSLDRRINVLGVNEPSIQIEGDNRIRVQLAGVTDQNEAREILSTEAKLSFRDVNDELMMDGSDLVEGGAKQSFDENGQPNVSIELKDANKFKEVTEKIVAMAPNNQLVIWLDFEEGVHSFQEEVTKEDPAFLSAPNVSQVFNTNTVTIEGNFTLDEAQTLANLLSSGSLPVELNEVFSTSVGAQFGEQALEKTVVGGIVGIGAIFLFMIAFYRFPGIIASITLSIYLFITLLIFDWLNAVMTLPGIAALILGVGMAVDANIITYERIKEEIKVGRSIKSAFQVGGKNSLATIFDANLTTLLAAGVLFVYGQSSVKGFATTLIISILVSFITSVYGTRLLLGLWVNSNLFNKKPGWFGVKKSEIKDIAENYDTLDLPSKFDKFDFVKQRKKFYIFSALTIIAGIVVLSIFRLNLSIDFSNGTRIEQLSEQQITTSEFQEQLESFQINTDDIVISGEDNNIAVARTTDVLSQDEIAEVKSQFNEVFGAEPNISTVSPTVGKEIARNALIALGIASIGIILYVTIRFEIKMAVASIIALLHDAFFIIVIFSITRLEADLTFIAAVLTIIGYSINDTIVTFDRIRENMVKKRKIKEFAELKEVVNKSLRQTLGRSLNTIITVILAVVALLIFGSEAIRNFNIALLVGLIAGTYSSIFLAAQIWLDWKGKELKQKGVLITFKEKKKETDEPQV
;
A
#
# COMPACT_ATOMS: atom_id res chain seq x y z
N MET A 1 6.22 -38.53 -34.40
CA MET A 1 5.50 -39.20 -33.27
C MET A 1 5.26 -38.22 -32.13
N VAL A 2 4.10 -38.30 -31.47
CA VAL A 2 3.80 -37.53 -30.28
C VAL A 2 4.57 -38.11 -29.10
N LYS A 3 5.33 -37.26 -28.39
CA LYS A 3 6.11 -37.66 -27.18
C LYS A 3 5.22 -37.63 -25.96
N ARG A 4 4.55 -38.76 -25.65
CA ARG A 4 3.60 -38.87 -24.53
C ARG A 4 4.24 -38.60 -23.16
N SER A 5 5.53 -38.92 -22.99
CA SER A 5 6.26 -38.69 -21.71
C SER A 5 6.23 -37.19 -21.29
N ARG A 6 6.34 -36.26 -22.25
CA ARG A 6 6.29 -34.82 -21.93
C ARG A 6 4.92 -34.35 -21.51
N ILE A 7 3.86 -34.94 -22.07
CA ILE A 7 2.49 -34.67 -21.66
C ILE A 7 2.25 -35.22 -20.24
N LEU A 8 2.75 -36.43 -19.97
CA LEU A 8 2.70 -37.04 -18.66
C LEU A 8 3.45 -36.17 -17.62
N SER A 9 4.64 -35.69 -17.95
CA SER A 9 5.42 -34.79 -17.09
C SER A 9 4.66 -33.50 -16.78
N PHE A 10 3.93 -32.92 -17.75
CA PHE A 10 3.09 -31.77 -17.53
C PHE A 10 2.01 -32.05 -16.46
N PHE A 11 1.23 -33.13 -16.64
CA PHE A 11 0.17 -33.47 -15.70
C PHE A 11 0.73 -33.82 -14.32
N LEU A 12 1.89 -34.45 -14.25
CA LEU A 12 2.55 -34.79 -12.99
C LEU A 12 2.99 -33.50 -12.25
N ILE A 13 3.58 -32.54 -12.95
CA ILE A 13 3.97 -31.23 -12.37
C ILE A 13 2.72 -30.48 -11.88
N VAL A 14 1.66 -30.40 -12.70
CA VAL A 14 0.42 -29.69 -12.34
C VAL A 14 -0.26 -30.35 -11.14
N LEU A 15 -0.29 -31.71 -11.11
CA LEU A 15 -0.86 -32.45 -9.99
C LEU A 15 -0.04 -32.24 -8.72
N LEU A 16 1.28 -32.30 -8.79
CA LEU A 16 2.16 -32.09 -7.65
C LEU A 16 1.99 -30.66 -7.08
N LEU A 17 2.03 -29.66 -7.95
CA LEU A 17 1.81 -28.25 -7.55
C LEU A 17 0.39 -28.02 -7.01
N GLY A 18 -0.62 -28.59 -7.68
CA GLY A 18 -2.01 -28.50 -7.22
C GLY A 18 -2.23 -29.16 -5.86
N SER A 19 -1.58 -30.32 -5.62
CA SER A 19 -1.61 -30.99 -4.31
C SER A 19 -0.90 -30.16 -3.24
N LEU A 20 0.26 -29.57 -3.56
CA LEU A 20 0.99 -28.68 -2.67
C LEU A 20 0.12 -27.47 -2.29
N ILE A 21 -0.45 -26.80 -3.28
CA ILE A 21 -1.37 -25.68 -3.07
C ILE A 21 -2.54 -26.10 -2.18
N GLY A 22 -3.20 -27.23 -2.50
CA GLY A 22 -4.37 -27.70 -1.74
C GLY A 22 -4.07 -28.05 -0.28
N VAL A 23 -2.87 -28.58 0.01
CA VAL A 23 -2.49 -28.97 1.38
C VAL A 23 -2.05 -27.75 2.21
N THR A 24 -1.27 -26.83 1.62
CA THR A 24 -0.62 -25.75 2.39
C THR A 24 -1.35 -24.42 2.37
N SER A 25 -2.31 -24.19 1.43
CA SER A 25 -2.96 -22.88 1.28
C SER A 25 -3.71 -22.44 2.54
N LYS A 26 -4.35 -23.37 3.25
CA LYS A 26 -5.11 -23.03 4.46
C LYS A 26 -4.18 -22.52 5.57
N ASP A 27 -3.07 -23.20 5.78
CA ASP A 27 -2.09 -22.83 6.82
C ASP A 27 -1.45 -21.48 6.46
N ILE A 28 -1.04 -21.29 5.19
CA ILE A 28 -0.48 -20.02 4.72
C ILE A 28 -1.47 -18.87 4.92
N LEU A 29 -2.75 -19.05 4.56
CA LEU A 29 -3.76 -17.99 4.70
C LEU A 29 -4.02 -17.64 6.17
N ASN A 30 -4.00 -18.63 7.06
CA ASN A 30 -4.18 -18.40 8.49
C ASN A 30 -2.96 -17.73 9.15
N ASN A 31 -1.76 -17.94 8.61
CA ASN A 31 -0.53 -17.37 9.15
C ASN A 31 -0.24 -15.95 8.64
N ILE A 32 -0.86 -15.53 7.51
CA ILE A 32 -0.65 -14.18 6.98
C ILE A 32 -1.19 -13.16 7.98
N LYS A 33 -0.30 -12.25 8.41
CA LYS A 33 -0.66 -11.13 9.28
C LYS A 33 -1.54 -10.16 8.52
N LEU A 34 -2.70 -9.85 9.08
CA LEU A 34 -3.62 -8.87 8.53
C LEU A 34 -3.33 -7.49 9.13
N GLY A 35 -3.41 -6.46 8.32
CA GLY A 35 -3.28 -5.08 8.75
C GLY A 35 -4.51 -4.58 9.51
N LEU A 36 -4.34 -3.43 10.11
CA LEU A 36 -5.36 -2.70 10.84
C LEU A 36 -6.66 -2.52 10.03
N ASP A 37 -6.53 -2.25 8.75
CA ASP A 37 -7.61 -2.03 7.80
C ASP A 37 -8.42 -3.29 7.42
N LEU A 38 -7.98 -4.47 7.89
CA LEU A 38 -8.61 -5.76 7.60
C LEU A 38 -9.17 -6.48 8.83
N GLN A 39 -8.64 -6.24 10.02
CA GLN A 39 -9.09 -6.90 11.25
C GLN A 39 -9.46 -5.94 12.38
N GLY A 40 -9.41 -4.62 12.09
CA GLY A 40 -9.64 -3.60 13.10
C GLY A 40 -8.43 -3.37 14.01
N GLY A 41 -8.54 -2.37 14.88
CA GLY A 41 -7.50 -1.95 15.79
C GLY A 41 -7.15 -0.47 15.63
N PHE A 42 -5.96 -0.05 16.05
CA PHE A 42 -5.53 1.34 15.90
C PHE A 42 -4.04 1.49 15.61
N GLU A 43 -3.69 2.63 15.05
CA GLU A 43 -2.33 3.10 14.78
C GLU A 43 -2.17 4.50 15.38
N VAL A 44 -1.08 4.71 16.09
CA VAL A 44 -0.71 6.02 16.64
C VAL A 44 0.73 6.35 16.28
N LEU A 45 0.98 7.59 15.93
CA LEU A 45 2.32 8.15 15.79
C LEU A 45 2.54 9.13 16.95
N TYR A 46 3.45 8.76 17.82
CA TYR A 46 3.88 9.60 18.92
C TYR A 46 5.10 10.45 18.55
N GLU A 47 5.07 11.73 18.88
CA GLU A 47 6.25 12.56 18.96
C GLU A 47 6.83 12.44 20.36
N VAL A 48 8.09 12.05 20.46
CA VAL A 48 8.80 11.83 21.71
C VAL A 48 9.42 13.16 22.14
N LYS A 49 9.18 13.56 23.40
CA LYS A 49 9.80 14.71 24.04
C LYS A 49 10.46 14.30 25.34
N THR A 50 11.63 14.85 25.62
CA THR A 50 12.30 14.70 26.91
C THR A 50 11.81 15.78 27.87
N GLU A 51 11.62 15.45 29.14
CA GLU A 51 11.18 16.39 30.17
C GLU A 51 12.08 17.61 30.31
N ASP A 52 13.38 17.40 30.19
CA ASP A 52 14.41 18.46 30.31
C ASP A 52 14.59 19.29 29.02
N GLY A 53 13.80 19.04 27.97
CA GLY A 53 13.97 19.69 26.66
C GLY A 53 15.29 19.36 25.95
N GLN A 54 15.96 18.28 26.35
CA GLN A 54 17.17 17.78 25.68
C GLN A 54 16.82 17.15 24.35
N GLU A 55 17.82 17.05 23.49
CA GLU A 55 17.68 16.42 22.17
C GLU A 55 17.39 14.91 22.32
N VAL A 56 16.35 14.41 21.64
CA VAL A 56 15.98 13.00 21.68
C VAL A 56 17.07 12.17 20.99
N THR A 57 17.67 11.26 21.73
CA THR A 57 18.73 10.38 21.20
C THR A 57 18.16 9.04 20.75
N GLN A 58 18.90 8.32 19.89
CA GLN A 58 18.50 6.98 19.46
C GLN A 58 18.36 5.98 20.63
N ASP A 59 19.14 6.15 21.71
CA ASP A 59 19.05 5.30 22.89
C ASP A 59 17.77 5.56 23.67
N ILE A 60 17.33 6.82 23.75
CA ILE A 60 16.04 7.20 24.33
C ILE A 60 14.90 6.58 23.53
N LEU A 61 14.93 6.68 22.20
CA LEU A 61 13.91 6.04 21.34
C LEU A 61 13.87 4.52 21.51
N ASN A 62 15.03 3.87 21.55
CA ASN A 62 15.11 2.42 21.75
C ASN A 62 14.58 1.98 23.12
N SER A 63 14.87 2.72 24.19
CA SER A 63 14.36 2.42 25.54
C SER A 63 12.85 2.66 25.62
N THR A 64 12.34 3.71 24.98
CA THR A 64 10.90 3.97 24.87
C THR A 64 10.19 2.86 24.10
N VAL A 65 10.74 2.40 22.96
CA VAL A 65 10.20 1.25 22.20
C VAL A 65 10.14 0.00 23.09
N GLN A 66 11.16 -0.29 23.88
CA GLN A 66 11.14 -1.43 24.79
C GLN A 66 10.07 -1.30 25.88
N SER A 67 9.85 -0.11 26.42
CA SER A 67 8.80 0.14 27.41
C SER A 67 7.40 -0.02 26.79
N LEU A 68 7.18 0.52 25.58
CA LEU A 68 5.94 0.32 24.82
C LEU A 68 5.69 -1.15 24.48
N ASP A 69 6.71 -1.88 24.07
CA ASP A 69 6.60 -3.32 23.78
C ASP A 69 6.16 -4.12 25.00
N ARG A 70 6.72 -3.81 26.19
CA ARG A 70 6.30 -4.45 27.44
C ARG A 70 4.83 -4.15 27.78
N ARG A 71 4.37 -2.92 27.61
CA ARG A 71 2.99 -2.52 27.86
C ARG A 71 2.01 -3.25 26.94
N ILE A 72 2.35 -3.37 25.66
CA ILE A 72 1.52 -4.09 24.69
C ILE A 72 1.47 -5.58 24.98
N ASN A 73 2.58 -6.18 25.43
CA ASN A 73 2.61 -7.59 25.80
C ASN A 73 1.67 -7.90 26.97
N VAL A 74 1.48 -6.96 27.89
CA VAL A 74 0.52 -7.07 29.00
C VAL A 74 -0.93 -7.06 28.51
N LEU A 75 -1.23 -6.29 27.47
CA LEU A 75 -2.55 -6.27 26.80
C LEU A 75 -2.88 -7.59 26.08
N GLY A 76 -1.93 -8.51 25.98
CA GLY A 76 -2.14 -9.79 25.27
C GLY A 76 -2.28 -9.63 23.75
N VAL A 77 -1.87 -8.51 23.20
CA VAL A 77 -1.91 -8.24 21.75
C VAL A 77 -0.85 -9.07 21.05
N ASN A 78 -1.28 -9.90 20.11
CA ASN A 78 -0.36 -10.69 19.32
C ASN A 78 0.31 -9.81 18.24
N GLU A 79 1.66 -9.72 18.30
CA GLU A 79 2.50 -9.16 17.27
C GLU A 79 2.26 -7.66 16.96
N PRO A 80 2.51 -6.77 17.92
CA PRO A 80 2.48 -5.32 17.69
C PRO A 80 3.57 -4.90 16.70
N SER A 81 3.30 -3.85 15.92
CA SER A 81 4.32 -3.21 15.10
C SER A 81 4.73 -1.90 15.74
N ILE A 82 5.95 -1.84 16.26
CA ILE A 82 6.53 -0.61 16.81
C ILE A 82 7.72 -0.21 15.94
N GLN A 83 7.69 0.99 15.39
CA GLN A 83 8.72 1.49 14.46
C GLN A 83 9.16 2.89 14.85
N ILE A 84 10.49 3.10 14.93
CA ILE A 84 11.05 4.45 15.05
C ILE A 84 10.95 5.13 13.70
N GLU A 85 10.42 6.37 13.67
CA GLU A 85 10.20 7.16 12.48
C GLU A 85 10.87 8.54 12.59
N GLY A 86 11.87 8.79 11.74
CA GLY A 86 12.68 10.00 11.81
C GLY A 86 13.57 10.05 13.06
N ASP A 87 13.76 11.24 13.60
CA ASP A 87 14.73 11.48 14.69
C ASP A 87 14.09 11.46 16.09
N ASN A 88 12.75 11.62 16.19
CA ASN A 88 12.05 11.80 17.45
C ASN A 88 10.62 11.24 17.48
N ARG A 89 10.29 10.25 16.62
CA ARG A 89 8.94 9.71 16.58
C ARG A 89 8.91 8.19 16.67
N ILE A 90 7.82 7.66 17.23
CA ILE A 90 7.55 6.23 17.36
C ILE A 90 6.13 5.97 16.85
N ARG A 91 6.04 5.08 15.86
CA ARG A 91 4.76 4.58 15.32
C ARG A 91 4.43 3.26 15.96
N VAL A 92 3.24 3.16 16.52
CA VAL A 92 2.68 1.96 17.13
C VAL A 92 1.44 1.54 16.37
N GLN A 93 1.38 0.29 15.93
CA GLN A 93 0.21 -0.30 15.28
C GLN A 93 -0.20 -1.55 16.03
N LEU A 94 -1.45 -1.57 16.51
CA LEU A 94 -2.06 -2.69 17.22
C LEU A 94 -3.29 -3.17 16.43
N ALA A 95 -3.13 -4.27 15.73
CA ALA A 95 -4.22 -4.87 14.98
C ALA A 95 -4.95 -5.92 15.84
N GLY A 96 -6.28 -6.03 15.71
CA GLY A 96 -7.10 -7.01 16.42
C GLY A 96 -7.30 -6.74 17.91
N VAL A 97 -7.07 -5.50 18.37
CA VAL A 97 -7.34 -5.08 19.76
C VAL A 97 -8.84 -4.94 19.95
N THR A 98 -9.37 -5.53 21.03
CA THR A 98 -10.80 -5.47 21.38
C THR A 98 -11.18 -4.17 22.05
N ASP A 99 -10.37 -3.70 23.00
CA ASP A 99 -10.54 -2.40 23.64
C ASP A 99 -9.42 -1.43 23.23
N GLN A 100 -9.75 -0.55 22.28
CA GLN A 100 -8.80 0.41 21.74
C GLN A 100 -8.55 1.57 22.72
N ASN A 101 -9.51 1.91 23.57
CA ASN A 101 -9.38 3.02 24.52
C ASN A 101 -8.45 2.62 25.67
N GLU A 102 -8.67 1.46 26.28
CA GLU A 102 -7.77 0.91 27.29
C GLU A 102 -6.33 0.78 26.77
N ALA A 103 -6.18 0.27 25.55
CA ALA A 103 -4.86 0.11 24.94
C ALA A 103 -4.15 1.45 24.70
N ARG A 104 -4.86 2.49 24.29
CA ARG A 104 -4.30 3.86 24.14
C ARG A 104 -3.89 4.46 25.47
N GLU A 105 -4.74 4.36 26.48
CA GLU A 105 -4.47 4.84 27.83
C GLU A 105 -3.21 4.19 28.39
N ILE A 106 -3.08 2.86 28.30
CA ILE A 106 -1.90 2.12 28.75
C ILE A 106 -0.63 2.57 28.01
N LEU A 107 -0.73 2.89 26.71
CA LEU A 107 0.42 3.32 25.91
C LEU A 107 0.85 4.75 26.20
N SER A 108 -0.08 5.69 26.37
CA SER A 108 0.20 7.12 26.49
C SER A 108 0.52 7.56 27.92
N THR A 109 -0.02 6.89 28.92
CA THR A 109 0.20 7.20 30.32
C THR A 109 1.69 7.09 30.69
N GLU A 110 2.26 8.11 31.29
CA GLU A 110 3.67 8.08 31.73
C GLU A 110 3.91 7.03 32.81
N ALA A 111 2.89 6.78 33.64
CA ALA A 111 2.88 5.81 34.74
C ALA A 111 4.00 6.06 35.76
N LYS A 112 4.26 7.33 36.07
CA LYS A 112 5.23 7.76 37.07
C LYS A 112 4.61 7.63 38.48
N LEU A 113 4.77 6.46 39.07
CA LEU A 113 4.37 6.29 40.46
C LEU A 113 5.32 7.08 41.36
N SER A 114 4.76 7.90 42.25
CA SER A 114 5.52 8.58 43.31
C SER A 114 4.81 8.45 44.65
N PHE A 115 5.60 8.23 45.70
CA PHE A 115 5.17 8.26 47.11
C PHE A 115 5.64 9.57 47.72
N ARG A 116 4.73 10.38 48.17
CA ARG A 116 5.01 11.71 48.70
C ARG A 116 4.44 11.87 50.10
N ASP A 117 4.97 12.80 50.84
CA ASP A 117 4.36 13.20 52.12
C ASP A 117 3.21 14.20 51.89
N VAL A 118 2.58 14.63 52.93
CA VAL A 118 1.46 15.62 52.89
C VAL A 118 1.91 17.04 52.49
N ASN A 119 3.20 17.30 52.35
CA ASN A 119 3.79 18.53 51.86
C ASN A 119 4.32 18.39 50.43
N ASP A 120 3.93 17.31 49.76
CA ASP A 120 4.32 16.96 48.38
C ASP A 120 5.82 16.65 48.19
N GLU A 121 6.57 16.40 49.32
CA GLU A 121 7.97 16.01 49.23
C GLU A 121 8.11 14.55 48.75
N LEU A 122 8.94 14.31 47.73
CA LEU A 122 9.17 12.99 47.16
C LEU A 122 9.91 12.08 48.16
N MET A 123 9.31 10.94 48.51
CA MET A 123 9.88 9.93 49.40
C MET A 123 10.41 8.71 48.66
N MET A 124 9.68 8.23 47.65
CA MET A 124 10.01 7.10 46.77
C MET A 124 9.37 7.31 45.41
N ASP A 125 9.87 6.65 44.43
CA ASP A 125 9.31 6.66 43.05
C ASP A 125 9.25 5.29 42.40
N GLY A 126 8.77 5.24 41.16
CA GLY A 126 8.63 4.00 40.40
C GLY A 126 9.94 3.23 40.16
N SER A 127 11.11 3.89 40.27
CA SER A 127 12.40 3.23 40.14
C SER A 127 12.72 2.30 41.34
N ASP A 128 12.02 2.49 42.45
CA ASP A 128 12.14 1.66 43.64
C ASP A 128 11.31 0.35 43.59
N LEU A 129 10.49 0.18 42.54
CA LEU A 129 9.70 -1.02 42.33
C LEU A 129 10.52 -2.12 41.62
N VAL A 130 10.19 -3.37 41.94
CA VAL A 130 10.68 -4.52 41.17
C VAL A 130 9.94 -4.56 39.83
N GLU A 131 10.66 -4.70 38.73
CA GLU A 131 10.03 -4.88 37.41
C GLU A 131 9.11 -6.10 37.42
N GLY A 132 7.85 -5.93 36.96
CA GLY A 132 6.84 -6.99 37.01
C GLY A 132 6.32 -7.30 38.41
N GLY A 133 6.67 -6.49 39.41
CA GLY A 133 6.31 -6.68 40.80
C GLY A 133 4.92 -6.18 41.21
N ALA A 134 4.20 -5.50 40.33
CA ALA A 134 2.83 -5.06 40.59
C ALA A 134 1.81 -6.11 40.13
N LYS A 135 0.80 -6.38 40.97
CA LYS A 135 -0.26 -7.37 40.70
C LYS A 135 -1.58 -6.93 41.29
N GLN A 136 -2.65 -7.11 40.55
CA GLN A 136 -3.98 -6.97 41.10
C GLN A 136 -4.20 -8.00 42.23
N SER A 137 -4.81 -7.55 43.31
CA SER A 137 -5.10 -8.33 44.52
C SER A 137 -6.44 -7.91 45.13
N PHE A 138 -6.79 -8.50 46.27
CA PHE A 138 -7.99 -8.14 47.04
C PHE A 138 -7.64 -7.89 48.49
N ASP A 139 -8.32 -6.97 49.13
CA ASP A 139 -8.26 -6.78 50.59
C ASP A 139 -9.04 -7.87 51.34
N GLU A 140 -9.04 -7.80 52.68
CA GLU A 140 -9.78 -8.73 53.55
C GLU A 140 -11.31 -8.67 53.35
N ASN A 141 -11.83 -7.56 52.79
CA ASN A 141 -13.24 -7.34 52.49
C ASN A 141 -13.63 -7.75 51.07
N GLY A 142 -12.65 -8.17 50.25
CA GLY A 142 -12.86 -8.51 48.84
C GLY A 142 -12.88 -7.33 47.90
N GLN A 143 -12.39 -6.14 48.32
CA GLN A 143 -12.23 -4.98 47.46
C GLN A 143 -10.97 -5.11 46.62
N PRO A 144 -11.01 -4.79 45.31
CA PRO A 144 -9.83 -4.80 44.47
C PRO A 144 -8.78 -3.79 44.94
N ASN A 145 -7.51 -4.20 44.89
CA ASN A 145 -6.36 -3.37 45.18
C ASN A 145 -5.16 -3.77 44.31
N VAL A 146 -4.03 -3.04 44.41
CA VAL A 146 -2.80 -3.35 43.72
C VAL A 146 -1.70 -3.61 44.72
N SER A 147 -1.13 -4.83 44.68
CA SER A 147 0.05 -5.20 45.43
C SER A 147 1.30 -4.90 44.62
N ILE A 148 2.25 -4.16 45.18
CA ILE A 148 3.53 -3.82 44.54
C ILE A 148 4.71 -4.40 45.36
N GLU A 149 5.77 -4.81 44.66
CA GLU A 149 6.98 -5.31 45.28
C GLU A 149 8.12 -4.29 45.12
N LEU A 150 8.73 -3.92 46.25
CA LEU A 150 9.81 -2.94 46.34
C LEU A 150 11.18 -3.62 46.26
N LYS A 151 12.17 -2.95 45.66
CA LYS A 151 13.56 -3.44 45.54
C LYS A 151 14.27 -3.46 46.91
N ASP A 152 13.97 -2.50 47.80
CA ASP A 152 14.63 -2.36 49.11
C ASP A 152 13.62 -2.08 50.24
N ALA A 153 13.44 -3.08 51.11
CA ALA A 153 12.60 -2.95 52.30
C ALA A 153 13.17 -1.92 53.32
N ASN A 154 14.47 -1.66 53.33
CA ASN A 154 15.06 -0.68 54.27
C ASN A 154 14.71 0.74 53.83
N LYS A 155 14.67 1.04 52.54
CA LYS A 155 14.23 2.34 52.04
C LYS A 155 12.77 2.60 52.44
N PHE A 156 11.90 1.61 52.31
CA PHE A 156 10.51 1.76 52.74
C PHE A 156 10.39 1.92 54.23
N LYS A 157 11.23 1.24 55.04
CA LYS A 157 11.31 1.45 56.49
C LYS A 157 11.70 2.89 56.84
N GLU A 158 12.73 3.46 56.22
CA GLU A 158 13.15 4.86 56.42
C GLU A 158 12.03 5.84 56.05
N VAL A 159 11.30 5.61 54.94
CA VAL A 159 10.17 6.43 54.55
C VAL A 159 9.05 6.35 55.59
N THR A 160 8.68 5.16 56.02
CA THR A 160 7.63 5.02 57.05
C THR A 160 8.04 5.57 58.40
N GLU A 161 9.34 5.53 58.79
CA GLU A 161 9.85 6.22 59.99
C GLU A 161 9.68 7.76 59.90
N LYS A 162 9.97 8.35 58.73
CA LYS A 162 9.77 9.80 58.51
C LYS A 162 8.30 10.16 58.57
N ILE A 163 7.43 9.42 57.90
CA ILE A 163 5.99 9.70 57.84
C ILE A 163 5.36 9.55 59.25
N VAL A 164 5.66 8.52 60.01
CA VAL A 164 5.20 8.33 61.38
C VAL A 164 5.59 9.54 62.30
N ALA A 165 6.81 10.09 62.11
CA ALA A 165 7.28 11.25 62.84
C ALA A 165 6.50 12.55 62.56
N MET A 166 5.74 12.61 61.45
CA MET A 166 4.91 13.75 61.03
C MET A 166 3.51 13.75 61.67
N ALA A 167 3.19 12.84 62.60
CA ALA A 167 1.87 12.79 63.24
C ALA A 167 1.47 14.14 63.81
N PRO A 168 0.19 14.60 63.64
CA PRO A 168 -0.98 13.85 63.16
C PRO A 168 -1.11 13.75 61.61
N ASN A 169 -0.23 14.40 60.85
CA ASN A 169 -0.30 14.44 59.38
C ASN A 169 0.61 13.32 58.78
N ASN A 170 0.41 12.08 59.26
CA ASN A 170 1.24 10.92 58.92
C ASN A 170 0.66 10.11 57.76
N GLN A 171 0.28 10.79 56.69
CA GLN A 171 -0.22 10.15 55.47
C GLN A 171 0.90 10.00 54.43
N LEU A 172 0.98 8.83 53.82
CA LEU A 172 1.81 8.58 52.66
C LEU A 172 0.95 8.64 51.41
N VAL A 173 1.10 9.72 50.64
CA VAL A 173 0.30 9.96 49.44
C VAL A 173 0.91 9.29 48.24
N ILE A 174 0.13 8.48 47.56
CA ILE A 174 0.53 7.71 46.40
C ILE A 174 -0.08 8.37 45.18
N TRP A 175 0.80 8.89 44.30
CA TRP A 175 0.41 9.56 43.07
C TRP A 175 0.82 8.76 41.84
N LEU A 176 -0.01 8.84 40.80
CA LEU A 176 0.35 8.50 39.44
C LEU A 176 0.45 9.82 38.66
N ASP A 177 1.59 10.03 37.99
CA ASP A 177 1.83 11.20 37.13
C ASP A 177 1.67 12.57 37.88
N PHE A 178 2.31 12.68 39.05
CA PHE A 178 2.35 13.93 39.82
C PHE A 178 3.10 15.03 39.08
N GLU A 179 2.46 16.18 38.88
CA GLU A 179 3.05 17.37 38.28
C GLU A 179 3.36 18.42 39.36
N GLU A 180 4.63 18.82 39.46
CA GLU A 180 5.06 19.83 40.43
C GLU A 180 4.54 21.21 40.03
N GLY A 181 3.85 21.86 40.99
CA GLY A 181 3.20 23.19 40.80
C GLY A 181 1.78 23.13 40.21
N VAL A 182 1.30 21.96 39.81
CA VAL A 182 -0.08 21.70 39.35
C VAL A 182 -0.85 20.94 40.43
N HIS A 183 -0.26 19.84 40.94
CA HIS A 183 -0.86 19.00 41.96
C HIS A 183 -0.35 19.36 43.37
N SER A 184 -1.26 19.37 44.35
CA SER A 184 -0.92 19.48 45.76
C SER A 184 -1.90 18.66 46.60
N PHE A 185 -1.39 17.85 47.53
CA PHE A 185 -2.21 17.04 48.42
C PHE A 185 -3.19 17.89 49.22
N GLN A 186 -2.80 19.10 49.65
CA GLN A 186 -3.66 19.99 50.44
C GLN A 186 -4.87 20.50 49.67
N GLU A 187 -4.75 20.64 48.35
CA GLU A 187 -5.86 21.06 47.48
C GLU A 187 -6.70 19.84 47.07
N GLU A 188 -6.05 18.75 46.68
CA GLU A 188 -6.71 17.55 46.14
C GLU A 188 -7.52 16.80 47.23
N VAL A 189 -7.05 16.74 48.46
CA VAL A 189 -7.75 16.03 49.55
C VAL A 189 -9.15 16.60 49.85
N THR A 190 -9.47 17.81 49.38
CA THR A 190 -10.75 18.44 49.54
C THR A 190 -11.75 18.19 48.42
N LYS A 191 -11.30 17.56 47.34
CA LYS A 191 -12.14 17.24 46.19
C LYS A 191 -12.89 15.91 46.37
N GLU A 192 -14.03 15.78 45.73
CA GLU A 192 -14.78 14.51 45.72
C GLU A 192 -14.04 13.41 44.93
N ASP A 193 -13.32 13.82 43.91
CA ASP A 193 -12.49 12.96 43.08
C ASP A 193 -11.05 13.51 43.06
N PRO A 194 -10.18 13.05 43.98
CA PRO A 194 -8.80 13.54 44.08
C PRO A 194 -7.89 12.89 43.04
N ALA A 195 -6.94 13.66 42.55
CA ALA A 195 -5.95 13.17 41.56
C ALA A 195 -4.93 12.15 42.10
N PHE A 196 -4.85 11.93 43.42
CA PHE A 196 -3.98 10.90 43.99
C PHE A 196 -4.67 9.53 44.07
N LEU A 197 -3.92 8.44 43.90
CA LEU A 197 -4.46 7.06 43.93
C LEU A 197 -4.90 6.66 45.35
N SER A 198 -4.12 7.03 46.37
CA SER A 198 -4.36 6.64 47.76
C SER A 198 -3.54 7.50 48.71
N ALA A 199 -4.04 7.69 49.94
CA ALA A 199 -3.35 8.43 51.00
C ALA A 199 -3.49 7.75 52.38
N PRO A 200 -2.96 6.53 52.57
CA PRO A 200 -3.09 5.78 53.80
C PRO A 200 -2.33 6.43 54.96
N ASN A 201 -2.94 6.34 56.16
CA ASN A 201 -2.27 6.74 57.40
C ASN A 201 -1.24 5.69 57.83
N VAL A 202 0.02 6.08 57.97
CA VAL A 202 1.09 5.22 58.44
C VAL A 202 1.22 5.30 59.96
N SER A 203 0.68 4.31 60.66
CA SER A 203 0.62 4.31 62.16
C SER A 203 1.85 3.66 62.80
N GLN A 204 2.66 2.90 62.04
CA GLN A 204 3.83 2.22 62.55
C GLN A 204 4.90 2.11 61.41
N VAL A 205 6.11 1.81 61.83
CA VAL A 205 7.22 1.58 60.89
C VAL A 205 7.07 0.22 60.25
N PHE A 206 7.13 0.16 58.91
CA PHE A 206 7.04 -1.09 58.16
C PHE A 206 8.42 -1.49 57.59
N ASN A 207 8.83 -2.73 57.79
CA ASN A 207 10.01 -3.32 57.19
C ASN A 207 9.56 -4.48 56.31
N THR A 208 8.98 -4.12 55.16
CA THR A 208 8.46 -5.07 54.15
C THR A 208 8.84 -4.61 52.79
N ASN A 209 8.99 -5.55 51.86
CA ASN A 209 9.17 -5.28 50.43
C ASN A 209 7.86 -5.34 49.66
N THR A 210 6.73 -5.63 50.29
CA THR A 210 5.43 -5.67 49.64
C THR A 210 4.55 -4.58 50.23
N VAL A 211 3.98 -3.75 49.38
CA VAL A 211 3.08 -2.63 49.72
C VAL A 211 1.80 -2.78 48.92
N THR A 212 0.67 -2.46 49.50
CA THR A 212 -0.63 -2.47 48.83
C THR A 212 -1.13 -1.07 48.60
N ILE A 213 -1.49 -0.76 47.35
CA ILE A 213 -2.19 0.47 47.00
C ILE A 213 -3.69 0.17 47.15
N GLU A 214 -4.31 0.75 48.16
CA GLU A 214 -5.73 0.64 48.45
C GLU A 214 -6.45 1.89 47.95
N GLY A 215 -7.57 1.71 47.26
CA GLY A 215 -8.39 2.77 46.73
C GLY A 215 -9.80 2.28 46.44
N ASN A 216 -10.62 3.14 45.88
CA ASN A 216 -11.99 2.77 45.50
C ASN A 216 -12.03 2.21 44.08
N PHE A 217 -11.15 1.23 43.79
CA PHE A 217 -10.96 0.65 42.46
C PHE A 217 -12.05 -0.35 42.10
N THR A 218 -12.49 -0.33 40.87
CA THR A 218 -13.11 -1.49 40.22
C THR A 218 -12.05 -2.56 39.95
N LEU A 219 -12.48 -3.76 39.60
CA LEU A 219 -11.55 -4.84 39.26
C LEU A 219 -10.69 -4.46 38.02
N ASP A 220 -11.31 -3.86 37.02
CA ASP A 220 -10.64 -3.47 35.78
C ASP A 220 -9.64 -2.33 36.01
N GLU A 221 -9.97 -1.31 36.79
CA GLU A 221 -9.05 -0.22 37.18
C GLU A 221 -7.83 -0.77 37.95
N ALA A 222 -8.04 -1.66 38.93
CA ALA A 222 -6.96 -2.25 39.68
C ALA A 222 -6.06 -3.11 38.76
N GLN A 223 -6.61 -3.82 37.80
CA GLN A 223 -5.86 -4.61 36.83
C GLN A 223 -5.05 -3.71 35.88
N THR A 224 -5.65 -2.65 35.36
CA THR A 224 -5.01 -1.67 34.48
C THR A 224 -3.86 -0.97 35.20
N LEU A 225 -4.07 -0.52 36.44
CA LEU A 225 -3.01 0.08 37.27
C LEU A 225 -1.87 -0.90 37.53
N ALA A 226 -2.17 -2.15 37.90
CA ALA A 226 -1.17 -3.18 38.09
C ALA A 226 -0.34 -3.44 36.82
N ASN A 227 -0.99 -3.46 35.68
CA ASN A 227 -0.37 -3.63 34.37
C ASN A 227 0.57 -2.45 34.03
N LEU A 228 0.12 -1.22 34.21
CA LEU A 228 0.92 -0.01 34.01
C LEU A 228 2.18 -0.02 34.90
N LEU A 229 2.01 -0.25 36.19
CA LEU A 229 3.12 -0.27 37.14
C LEU A 229 4.11 -1.43 36.88
N SER A 230 3.63 -2.59 36.45
CA SER A 230 4.47 -3.74 36.08
C SER A 230 5.32 -3.47 34.85
N SER A 231 4.80 -2.72 33.88
CA SER A 231 5.51 -2.39 32.63
C SER A 231 6.52 -1.25 32.79
N GLY A 232 6.47 -0.50 33.90
CA GLY A 232 7.38 0.59 34.24
C GLY A 232 6.99 1.93 33.61
N SER A 233 7.56 3.01 34.17
CA SER A 233 7.35 4.37 33.65
C SER A 233 7.99 4.58 32.28
N LEU A 234 7.41 5.48 31.49
CA LEU A 234 8.04 5.96 30.26
C LEU A 234 9.14 6.98 30.62
N PRO A 235 10.30 6.89 29.94
CA PRO A 235 11.40 7.85 30.19
C PRO A 235 11.19 9.20 29.48
N VAL A 236 10.02 9.39 28.83
CA VAL A 236 9.72 10.51 27.94
C VAL A 236 8.21 10.77 27.92
N GLU A 237 7.84 11.99 27.56
CA GLU A 237 6.48 12.37 27.21
C GLU A 237 6.19 11.94 25.77
N LEU A 238 5.01 11.34 25.54
CA LEU A 238 4.54 10.89 24.23
C LEU A 238 3.36 11.77 23.78
N ASN A 239 3.58 12.60 22.77
CA ASN A 239 2.53 13.41 22.16
C ASN A 239 1.96 12.77 20.91
N GLU A 240 0.66 12.50 20.89
CA GLU A 240 -0.03 11.95 19.72
C GLU A 240 -0.11 13.01 18.61
N VAL A 241 0.52 12.75 17.46
CA VAL A 241 0.53 13.67 16.31
C VAL A 241 -0.22 13.12 15.11
N PHE A 242 -0.54 11.84 15.13
CA PHE A 242 -1.36 11.15 14.15
C PHE A 242 -1.99 9.94 14.82
N SER A 243 -3.26 9.71 14.57
CA SER A 243 -3.88 8.43 14.90
C SER A 243 -4.94 8.02 13.88
N THR A 244 -5.15 6.73 13.79
CA THR A 244 -6.27 6.15 13.05
C THR A 244 -6.74 4.91 13.78
N SER A 245 -8.05 4.76 13.87
CA SER A 245 -8.67 3.56 14.42
C SER A 245 -9.66 3.00 13.42
N VAL A 246 -9.70 1.69 13.34
CA VAL A 246 -10.60 0.95 12.47
C VAL A 246 -11.40 -0.03 13.31
N GLY A 247 -12.71 0.05 13.24
CA GLY A 247 -13.61 -0.90 13.90
C GLY A 247 -13.47 -2.30 13.28
N ALA A 248 -13.57 -3.34 14.09
CA ALA A 248 -13.41 -4.72 13.63
C ALA A 248 -14.42 -5.11 12.54
N GLN A 249 -15.66 -4.65 12.65
CA GLN A 249 -16.71 -4.90 11.64
C GLN A 249 -16.38 -4.29 10.28
N PHE A 250 -15.79 -3.07 10.26
CA PHE A 250 -15.35 -2.43 9.02
C PHE A 250 -14.24 -3.25 8.34
N GLY A 251 -13.26 -3.70 9.11
CA GLY A 251 -12.14 -4.49 8.60
C GLY A 251 -12.62 -5.81 8.00
N GLU A 252 -13.48 -6.56 8.72
CA GLU A 252 -14.03 -7.84 8.27
C GLU A 252 -14.84 -7.69 6.98
N GLN A 253 -15.77 -6.72 6.93
CA GLN A 253 -16.55 -6.45 5.72
C GLN A 253 -15.68 -6.02 4.54
N ALA A 254 -14.65 -5.19 4.80
CA ALA A 254 -13.71 -4.75 3.78
C ALA A 254 -12.92 -5.93 3.19
N LEU A 255 -12.47 -6.85 4.04
CA LEU A 255 -11.78 -8.07 3.63
C LEU A 255 -12.69 -8.96 2.77
N GLU A 256 -13.89 -9.28 3.26
CA GLU A 256 -14.84 -10.15 2.56
C GLU A 256 -15.18 -9.61 1.16
N LYS A 257 -15.62 -8.35 1.06
CA LYS A 257 -15.97 -7.71 -0.20
C LYS A 257 -14.77 -7.68 -1.16
N THR A 258 -13.59 -7.34 -0.66
CA THR A 258 -12.39 -7.26 -1.51
C THR A 258 -11.93 -8.62 -2.01
N VAL A 259 -12.03 -9.67 -1.21
CA VAL A 259 -11.75 -11.05 -1.62
C VAL A 259 -12.74 -11.50 -2.69
N VAL A 260 -14.03 -11.23 -2.52
CA VAL A 260 -15.05 -11.52 -3.55
C VAL A 260 -14.75 -10.79 -4.86
N GLY A 261 -14.47 -9.48 -4.79
CA GLY A 261 -14.07 -8.68 -5.95
C GLY A 261 -12.84 -9.25 -6.65
N GLY A 262 -11.86 -9.71 -5.86
CA GLY A 262 -10.63 -10.36 -6.34
C GLY A 262 -10.90 -11.67 -7.08
N ILE A 263 -11.71 -12.55 -6.51
CA ILE A 263 -12.07 -13.83 -7.15
C ILE A 263 -12.79 -13.59 -8.48
N VAL A 264 -13.74 -12.67 -8.50
CA VAL A 264 -14.48 -12.30 -9.73
C VAL A 264 -13.51 -11.71 -10.78
N GLY A 265 -12.62 -10.78 -10.38
CA GLY A 265 -11.64 -10.16 -11.27
C GLY A 265 -10.65 -11.17 -11.86
N ILE A 266 -10.07 -12.04 -11.03
CA ILE A 266 -9.16 -13.10 -11.45
C ILE A 266 -9.87 -14.10 -12.37
N GLY A 267 -11.11 -14.48 -12.04
CA GLY A 267 -11.93 -15.34 -12.87
C GLY A 267 -12.19 -14.73 -14.27
N ALA A 268 -12.50 -13.43 -14.32
CA ALA A 268 -12.68 -12.70 -15.58
C ALA A 268 -11.39 -12.66 -16.41
N ILE A 269 -10.22 -12.45 -15.78
CA ILE A 269 -8.92 -12.51 -16.43
C ILE A 269 -8.66 -13.91 -17.01
N PHE A 270 -8.93 -14.98 -16.26
CA PHE A 270 -8.76 -16.36 -16.75
C PHE A 270 -9.64 -16.65 -17.96
N LEU A 271 -10.90 -16.24 -17.90
CA LEU A 271 -11.83 -16.38 -19.03
C LEU A 271 -11.35 -15.61 -20.26
N PHE A 272 -10.90 -14.37 -20.08
CA PHE A 272 -10.33 -13.58 -21.17
C PHE A 272 -9.11 -14.26 -21.80
N MET A 273 -8.17 -14.76 -20.97
CA MET A 273 -6.96 -15.43 -21.45
C MET A 273 -7.29 -16.71 -22.23
N ILE A 274 -8.22 -17.53 -21.75
CA ILE A 274 -8.64 -18.75 -22.43
C ILE A 274 -9.35 -18.42 -23.74
N ALA A 275 -10.23 -17.42 -23.76
CA ALA A 275 -10.97 -17.03 -24.95
C ALA A 275 -10.06 -16.48 -26.06
N PHE A 276 -9.12 -15.57 -25.72
CA PHE A 276 -8.27 -14.89 -26.68
C PHE A 276 -7.04 -15.69 -27.09
N TYR A 277 -6.36 -16.33 -26.11
CA TYR A 277 -5.09 -17.05 -26.33
C TYR A 277 -5.26 -18.56 -26.38
N ARG A 278 -6.47 -19.07 -26.16
CA ARG A 278 -6.82 -20.49 -26.25
C ARG A 278 -5.93 -21.36 -25.38
N PHE A 279 -5.16 -22.32 -25.99
CA PHE A 279 -4.32 -23.23 -25.23
C PHE A 279 -3.20 -22.52 -24.43
N PRO A 280 -2.42 -21.60 -25.01
CA PRO A 280 -1.53 -20.74 -24.20
C PRO A 280 -2.23 -20.01 -23.06
N GLY A 281 -3.51 -19.60 -23.24
CA GLY A 281 -4.31 -18.98 -22.18
C GLY A 281 -4.61 -19.92 -21.00
N ILE A 282 -4.86 -21.21 -21.28
CA ILE A 282 -5.01 -22.22 -20.21
C ILE A 282 -3.70 -22.36 -19.42
N ILE A 283 -2.55 -22.40 -20.11
CA ILE A 283 -1.25 -22.44 -19.44
C ILE A 283 -1.02 -21.19 -18.62
N ALA A 284 -1.40 -20.00 -19.12
CA ALA A 284 -1.31 -18.76 -18.36
C ALA A 284 -2.16 -18.81 -17.08
N SER A 285 -3.40 -19.30 -17.17
CA SER A 285 -4.28 -19.42 -15.97
C SER A 285 -3.64 -20.34 -14.91
N ILE A 286 -3.03 -21.45 -15.31
CA ILE A 286 -2.30 -22.34 -14.38
C ILE A 286 -1.11 -21.61 -13.76
N THR A 287 -0.29 -20.93 -14.57
CA THR A 287 0.89 -20.21 -14.04
C THR A 287 0.52 -19.01 -13.17
N LEU A 288 -0.62 -18.38 -13.42
CA LEU A 288 -1.16 -17.30 -12.57
C LEU A 288 -1.67 -17.84 -11.23
N SER A 289 -2.27 -19.02 -11.19
CA SER A 289 -2.61 -19.68 -9.93
C SER A 289 -1.35 -20.03 -9.11
N ILE A 290 -0.29 -20.48 -9.77
CA ILE A 290 1.01 -20.71 -9.13
C ILE A 290 1.63 -19.38 -8.66
N TYR A 291 1.50 -18.31 -9.44
CA TYR A 291 1.95 -16.97 -9.08
C TYR A 291 1.28 -16.49 -7.78
N LEU A 292 -0.05 -16.60 -7.68
CA LEU A 292 -0.78 -16.23 -6.47
C LEU A 292 -0.28 -17.02 -5.26
N PHE A 293 -0.15 -18.33 -5.41
CA PHE A 293 0.34 -19.19 -4.33
C PHE A 293 1.75 -18.81 -3.87
N ILE A 294 2.69 -18.62 -4.79
CA ILE A 294 4.08 -18.24 -4.44
C ILE A 294 4.11 -16.84 -3.80
N THR A 295 3.28 -15.91 -4.26
CA THR A 295 3.21 -14.57 -3.67
C THR A 295 2.74 -14.64 -2.22
N LEU A 296 1.67 -15.39 -1.93
CA LEU A 296 1.18 -15.59 -0.57
C LEU A 296 2.17 -16.36 0.31
N LEU A 297 2.85 -17.36 -0.23
CA LEU A 297 3.91 -18.09 0.47
C LEU A 297 5.08 -17.18 0.87
N ILE A 298 5.49 -16.27 -0.01
CA ILE A 298 6.56 -15.30 0.29
C ILE A 298 6.08 -14.30 1.35
N PHE A 299 4.80 -13.90 1.30
CA PHE A 299 4.19 -13.06 2.34
C PHE A 299 4.29 -13.70 3.72
N ASP A 300 3.90 -14.96 3.82
CA ASP A 300 4.00 -15.77 5.05
C ASP A 300 5.46 -15.85 5.53
N TRP A 301 6.40 -16.23 4.67
CA TRP A 301 7.82 -16.34 5.04
C TRP A 301 8.47 -15.02 5.47
N LEU A 302 8.05 -13.89 4.90
CA LEU A 302 8.58 -12.58 5.27
C LEU A 302 7.87 -11.99 6.50
N ASN A 303 6.86 -12.67 7.05
CA ASN A 303 5.95 -12.12 8.06
C ASN A 303 5.42 -10.73 7.65
N ALA A 304 5.13 -10.55 6.37
CA ALA A 304 4.66 -9.28 5.85
C ALA A 304 3.18 -9.05 6.21
N VAL A 305 2.82 -7.81 6.52
CA VAL A 305 1.45 -7.44 6.86
C VAL A 305 0.64 -7.20 5.59
N MET A 306 -0.46 -7.93 5.44
CA MET A 306 -1.40 -7.76 4.33
C MET A 306 -2.39 -6.64 4.68
N THR A 307 -2.41 -5.60 3.85
CA THR A 307 -3.33 -4.46 4.00
C THR A 307 -4.42 -4.49 2.92
N LEU A 308 -5.49 -3.73 3.10
CA LEU A 308 -6.57 -3.64 2.12
C LEU A 308 -6.07 -3.15 0.74
N PRO A 309 -5.28 -2.07 0.64
CA PRO A 309 -4.61 -1.73 -0.61
C PRO A 309 -3.61 -2.81 -1.07
N GLY A 310 -3.01 -3.58 -0.15
CA GLY A 310 -2.14 -4.72 -0.46
C GLY A 310 -2.87 -5.84 -1.18
N ILE A 311 -4.10 -6.18 -0.78
CA ILE A 311 -4.95 -7.14 -1.50
C ILE A 311 -5.27 -6.60 -2.91
N ALA A 312 -5.60 -5.30 -3.03
CA ALA A 312 -5.81 -4.68 -4.32
C ALA A 312 -4.55 -4.75 -5.21
N ALA A 313 -3.35 -4.54 -4.63
CA ALA A 313 -2.08 -4.70 -5.33
C ALA A 313 -1.83 -6.15 -5.79
N LEU A 314 -2.21 -7.15 -4.99
CA LEU A 314 -2.12 -8.56 -5.37
C LEU A 314 -2.99 -8.86 -6.60
N ILE A 315 -4.23 -8.37 -6.59
CA ILE A 315 -5.18 -8.56 -7.70
C ILE A 315 -4.73 -7.81 -8.96
N LEU A 316 -4.26 -6.56 -8.79
CA LEU A 316 -3.63 -5.78 -9.86
C LEU A 316 -2.37 -6.50 -10.39
N GLY A 317 -1.59 -7.11 -9.51
CA GLY A 317 -0.42 -7.91 -9.83
C GLY A 317 -0.72 -9.10 -10.74
N VAL A 318 -1.89 -9.75 -10.58
CA VAL A 318 -2.36 -10.77 -11.54
C VAL A 318 -2.53 -10.19 -12.93
N GLY A 319 -3.16 -9.00 -13.05
CA GLY A 319 -3.31 -8.29 -14.32
C GLY A 319 -1.95 -7.97 -14.97
N MET A 320 -0.97 -7.52 -14.17
CA MET A 320 0.40 -7.25 -14.65
C MET A 320 1.17 -8.53 -15.01
N ALA A 321 0.99 -9.62 -14.26
CA ALA A 321 1.62 -10.91 -14.57
C ALA A 321 1.13 -11.49 -15.90
N VAL A 322 -0.13 -11.22 -16.24
CA VAL A 322 -0.71 -11.59 -17.55
C VAL A 322 -0.02 -10.86 -18.70
N ASP A 323 0.39 -9.58 -18.52
CA ASP A 323 1.05 -8.80 -19.57
C ASP A 323 2.32 -9.49 -20.09
N ALA A 324 3.16 -10.03 -19.23
CA ALA A 324 4.34 -10.80 -19.62
C ALA A 324 3.99 -12.03 -20.49
N ASN A 325 2.88 -12.70 -20.18
CA ASN A 325 2.35 -13.81 -20.97
C ASN A 325 1.80 -13.31 -22.33
N ILE A 326 1.06 -12.22 -22.35
CA ILE A 326 0.52 -11.59 -23.57
C ILE A 326 1.66 -11.21 -24.53
N ILE A 327 2.70 -10.53 -24.01
CA ILE A 327 3.89 -10.18 -24.81
C ILE A 327 4.49 -11.43 -25.49
N THR A 328 4.69 -12.48 -24.71
CA THR A 328 5.29 -13.72 -25.21
C THR A 328 4.37 -14.38 -26.24
N TYR A 329 3.05 -14.44 -25.98
CA TYR A 329 2.11 -15.11 -26.89
C TYR A 329 1.89 -14.34 -28.19
N GLU A 330 1.84 -13.02 -28.16
CA GLU A 330 1.75 -12.22 -29.38
C GLU A 330 3.02 -12.38 -30.24
N ARG A 331 4.23 -12.42 -29.64
CA ARG A 331 5.47 -12.71 -30.38
C ARG A 331 5.45 -14.11 -30.98
N ILE A 332 4.97 -15.14 -30.27
CA ILE A 332 4.82 -16.50 -30.82
C ILE A 332 3.82 -16.49 -31.97
N LYS A 333 2.70 -15.79 -31.89
CA LYS A 333 1.71 -15.65 -32.97
C LYS A 333 2.30 -14.98 -34.22
N GLU A 334 3.09 -13.90 -34.04
CA GLU A 334 3.81 -13.24 -35.12
C GLU A 334 4.75 -14.23 -35.86
N GLU A 335 5.52 -15.00 -35.09
CA GLU A 335 6.45 -15.99 -35.63
C GLU A 335 5.74 -17.17 -36.37
N ILE A 336 4.55 -17.58 -35.89
CA ILE A 336 3.72 -18.57 -36.59
C ILE A 336 3.18 -17.98 -37.90
N LYS A 337 2.77 -16.72 -37.93
CA LYS A 337 2.21 -16.06 -39.12
C LYS A 337 3.22 -15.88 -40.24
N VAL A 338 4.52 -15.75 -39.96
CA VAL A 338 5.57 -15.72 -40.97
C VAL A 338 5.97 -17.13 -41.48
N GLY A 339 5.23 -18.18 -41.09
CA GLY A 339 5.41 -19.54 -41.59
C GLY A 339 6.35 -20.43 -40.77
N ARG A 340 6.88 -19.96 -39.63
CA ARG A 340 7.71 -20.81 -38.77
C ARG A 340 6.91 -21.94 -38.13
N SER A 341 7.56 -23.07 -37.90
CA SER A 341 6.96 -24.14 -37.10
C SER A 341 6.65 -23.69 -35.68
N ILE A 342 5.61 -24.22 -35.06
CA ILE A 342 5.19 -23.86 -33.68
C ILE A 342 6.36 -23.97 -32.69
N LYS A 343 7.22 -24.98 -32.85
CA LYS A 343 8.42 -25.18 -32.03
C LYS A 343 9.45 -24.05 -32.21
N SER A 344 9.74 -23.67 -33.46
CA SER A 344 10.64 -22.56 -33.75
C SER A 344 10.07 -21.23 -33.33
N ALA A 345 8.77 -20.99 -33.58
CA ALA A 345 8.05 -19.81 -33.17
C ALA A 345 8.05 -19.63 -31.66
N PHE A 346 7.85 -20.70 -30.88
CA PHE A 346 7.95 -20.69 -29.42
C PHE A 346 9.35 -20.30 -28.92
N GLN A 347 10.41 -20.86 -29.52
CA GLN A 347 11.78 -20.55 -29.11
C GLN A 347 12.18 -19.11 -29.43
N VAL A 348 11.89 -18.65 -30.64
CA VAL A 348 12.24 -17.30 -31.10
C VAL A 348 11.39 -16.23 -30.40
N GLY A 349 10.06 -16.42 -30.37
CA GLY A 349 9.13 -15.51 -29.71
C GLY A 349 9.43 -15.36 -28.21
N GLY A 350 9.74 -16.50 -27.56
CA GLY A 350 10.13 -16.47 -26.15
C GLY A 350 11.46 -15.72 -25.88
N LYS A 351 12.45 -15.86 -26.76
CA LYS A 351 13.72 -15.13 -26.65
C LYS A 351 13.53 -13.62 -26.87
N ASN A 352 12.77 -13.26 -27.91
CA ASN A 352 12.59 -11.86 -28.30
C ASN A 352 11.71 -11.08 -27.32
N SER A 353 10.82 -11.74 -26.56
CA SER A 353 9.96 -11.08 -25.56
C SER A 353 10.69 -10.73 -24.25
N LEU A 354 11.82 -11.37 -23.93
CA LEU A 354 12.45 -11.34 -22.62
C LEU A 354 12.94 -9.93 -22.23
N ALA A 355 13.59 -9.24 -23.16
CA ALA A 355 14.10 -7.89 -22.90
C ALA A 355 12.96 -6.90 -22.61
N THR A 356 11.89 -6.95 -23.40
CA THR A 356 10.72 -6.07 -23.22
C THR A 356 10.02 -6.35 -21.89
N ILE A 357 9.89 -7.62 -21.48
CA ILE A 357 9.29 -7.99 -20.19
C ILE A 357 10.16 -7.49 -19.01
N PHE A 358 11.49 -7.62 -19.16
CA PHE A 358 12.41 -7.13 -18.12
C PHE A 358 12.32 -5.60 -17.97
N ASP A 359 12.38 -4.87 -19.11
CA ASP A 359 12.30 -3.41 -19.13
C ASP A 359 11.00 -2.91 -18.46
N ALA A 360 9.87 -3.55 -18.75
CA ALA A 360 8.56 -3.25 -18.21
C ALA A 360 8.49 -3.44 -16.67
N ASN A 361 8.93 -4.61 -16.21
CA ASN A 361 8.91 -4.93 -14.77
C ASN A 361 9.85 -4.04 -13.96
N LEU A 362 11.02 -3.70 -14.52
CA LEU A 362 12.00 -2.86 -13.82
C LEU A 362 11.49 -1.43 -13.61
N THR A 363 10.77 -0.84 -14.57
CA THR A 363 10.19 0.50 -14.39
C THR A 363 9.10 0.54 -13.33
N THR A 364 8.25 -0.48 -13.29
CA THR A 364 7.23 -0.60 -12.24
C THR A 364 7.85 -0.89 -10.87
N LEU A 365 8.92 -1.69 -10.83
CA LEU A 365 9.67 -1.97 -9.60
C LEU A 365 10.34 -0.70 -9.04
N LEU A 366 10.86 0.19 -9.91
CA LEU A 366 11.40 1.49 -9.48
C LEU A 366 10.32 2.35 -8.83
N ALA A 367 9.14 2.46 -9.42
CA ALA A 367 8.02 3.20 -8.85
C ALA A 367 7.56 2.60 -7.51
N ALA A 368 7.43 1.27 -7.44
CA ALA A 368 7.06 0.56 -6.22
C ALA A 368 8.12 0.70 -5.11
N GLY A 369 9.42 0.70 -5.47
CA GLY A 369 10.53 0.91 -4.53
C GLY A 369 10.51 2.30 -3.91
N VAL A 370 10.22 3.33 -4.69
CA VAL A 370 10.06 4.70 -4.19
C VAL A 370 8.85 4.77 -3.24
N LEU A 371 7.74 4.14 -3.60
CA LEU A 371 6.55 4.07 -2.77
C LEU A 371 6.80 3.32 -1.45
N PHE A 372 7.64 2.29 -1.45
CA PHE A 372 8.04 1.56 -0.24
C PHE A 372 8.86 2.43 0.72
N VAL A 373 9.75 3.28 0.20
CA VAL A 373 10.62 4.15 1.01
C VAL A 373 9.86 5.35 1.59
N TYR A 374 8.99 5.98 0.79
CA TYR A 374 8.29 7.21 1.15
C TYR A 374 6.84 6.99 1.59
N GLY A 375 6.27 5.82 1.35
CA GLY A 375 4.93 5.45 1.81
C GLY A 375 4.89 5.11 3.29
N GLN A 376 3.75 5.38 3.91
CA GLN A 376 3.48 5.10 5.32
C GLN A 376 2.32 4.11 5.44
N SER A 377 2.21 3.43 6.58
CA SER A 377 1.10 2.57 6.95
C SER A 377 0.62 1.64 5.81
N SER A 378 -0.65 1.67 5.45
CA SER A 378 -1.27 0.83 4.42
C SER A 378 -0.65 0.99 3.03
N VAL A 379 -0.11 2.19 2.69
CA VAL A 379 0.59 2.44 1.42
C VAL A 379 1.91 1.67 1.35
N LYS A 380 2.62 1.53 2.47
CA LYS A 380 3.84 0.71 2.55
C LYS A 380 3.51 -0.78 2.35
N GLY A 381 2.40 -1.25 2.93
CA GLY A 381 1.86 -2.60 2.69
C GLY A 381 1.53 -2.84 1.22
N PHE A 382 0.87 -1.89 0.56
CA PHE A 382 0.62 -1.90 -0.88
C PHE A 382 1.92 -2.03 -1.68
N ALA A 383 2.93 -1.19 -1.40
CA ALA A 383 4.21 -1.19 -2.10
C ALA A 383 4.95 -2.52 -1.91
N THR A 384 4.94 -3.08 -0.70
CA THR A 384 5.52 -4.40 -0.39
C THR A 384 4.89 -5.49 -1.24
N THR A 385 3.54 -5.54 -1.27
CA THR A 385 2.79 -6.49 -2.10
C THR A 385 3.13 -6.33 -3.57
N LEU A 386 3.21 -5.10 -4.07
CA LEU A 386 3.51 -4.81 -5.46
C LEU A 386 4.93 -5.26 -5.85
N ILE A 387 5.92 -5.01 -5.00
CA ILE A 387 7.32 -5.46 -5.21
C ILE A 387 7.39 -6.99 -5.30
N ILE A 388 6.82 -7.69 -4.31
CA ILE A 388 6.79 -9.15 -4.28
C ILE A 388 6.07 -9.68 -5.52
N SER A 389 4.90 -9.12 -5.86
CA SER A 389 4.10 -9.49 -7.01
C SER A 389 4.87 -9.35 -8.32
N ILE A 390 5.60 -8.25 -8.53
CA ILE A 390 6.40 -8.04 -9.75
C ILE A 390 7.53 -9.06 -9.85
N LEU A 391 8.26 -9.32 -8.77
CA LEU A 391 9.36 -10.28 -8.76
C LEU A 391 8.87 -11.70 -9.03
N VAL A 392 7.80 -12.12 -8.37
CA VAL A 392 7.19 -13.44 -8.57
C VAL A 392 6.60 -13.57 -9.97
N SER A 393 5.94 -12.51 -10.49
CA SER A 393 5.37 -12.52 -11.83
C SER A 393 6.44 -12.72 -12.89
N PHE A 394 7.61 -12.09 -12.75
CA PHE A 394 8.73 -12.28 -13.67
C PHE A 394 9.19 -13.75 -13.70
N ILE A 395 9.30 -14.38 -12.52
CA ILE A 395 9.72 -15.80 -12.43
C ILE A 395 8.65 -16.71 -13.04
N THR A 396 7.39 -16.56 -12.63
CA THR A 396 6.31 -17.47 -13.03
C THR A 396 5.91 -17.30 -14.50
N SER A 397 5.75 -16.05 -14.96
CA SER A 397 5.31 -15.78 -16.33
C SER A 397 6.42 -16.02 -17.37
N VAL A 398 7.69 -15.79 -17.02
CA VAL A 398 8.81 -16.04 -17.94
C VAL A 398 9.25 -17.50 -17.91
N TYR A 399 9.61 -18.03 -16.75
CA TYR A 399 10.17 -19.38 -16.64
C TYR A 399 9.08 -20.44 -16.49
N GLY A 400 8.10 -20.23 -15.61
CA GLY A 400 7.00 -21.17 -15.38
C GLY A 400 6.18 -21.41 -16.65
N THR A 401 5.75 -20.34 -17.32
CA THR A 401 5.01 -20.45 -18.58
C THR A 401 5.82 -21.13 -19.68
N ARG A 402 7.13 -20.80 -19.83
CA ARG A 402 7.98 -21.45 -20.81
C ARG A 402 8.18 -22.93 -20.52
N LEU A 403 8.31 -23.31 -19.27
CA LEU A 403 8.44 -24.70 -18.87
C LEU A 403 7.16 -25.46 -19.23
N LEU A 404 6.00 -25.01 -18.75
CA LEU A 404 4.74 -25.72 -18.95
C LEU A 404 4.31 -25.75 -20.42
N LEU A 405 4.33 -24.60 -21.12
CA LEU A 405 4.02 -24.53 -22.55
C LEU A 405 5.04 -25.29 -23.38
N GLY A 406 6.33 -25.23 -23.00
CA GLY A 406 7.41 -25.94 -23.63
C GLY A 406 7.26 -27.46 -23.61
N LEU A 407 6.72 -28.06 -22.54
CA LEU A 407 6.40 -29.48 -22.47
C LEU A 407 5.42 -29.89 -23.57
N TRP A 408 4.38 -29.09 -23.79
CA TRP A 408 3.37 -29.35 -24.83
C TRP A 408 3.88 -29.09 -26.23
N VAL A 409 4.56 -28.00 -26.48
CA VAL A 409 5.15 -27.66 -27.78
C VAL A 409 6.16 -28.75 -28.22
N ASN A 410 7.02 -29.16 -27.28
CA ASN A 410 8.02 -30.20 -27.56
C ASN A 410 7.46 -31.64 -27.56
N SER A 411 6.18 -31.83 -27.19
CA SER A 411 5.49 -33.12 -27.36
C SER A 411 5.14 -33.44 -28.82
N ASN A 412 5.21 -32.43 -29.71
CA ASN A 412 4.81 -32.47 -31.12
C ASN A 412 3.28 -32.63 -31.35
N LEU A 413 2.44 -32.53 -30.30
CA LEU A 413 0.99 -32.70 -30.47
C LEU A 413 0.36 -31.58 -31.31
N PHE A 414 0.92 -30.39 -31.26
CA PHE A 414 0.41 -29.20 -31.94
C PHE A 414 1.07 -28.86 -33.27
N ASN A 415 2.07 -29.65 -33.74
CA ASN A 415 2.91 -29.31 -34.90
C ASN A 415 2.17 -28.83 -36.16
N LYS A 416 0.94 -29.25 -36.39
CA LYS A 416 0.09 -28.85 -37.54
C LYS A 416 -1.21 -28.16 -37.15
N LYS A 417 -1.28 -27.63 -35.90
CA LYS A 417 -2.52 -27.09 -35.33
C LYS A 417 -2.35 -25.64 -34.85
N PRO A 418 -2.06 -24.67 -35.72
CA PRO A 418 -1.82 -23.27 -35.35
C PRO A 418 -3.07 -22.63 -34.73
N GLY A 419 -4.27 -23.14 -35.00
CA GLY A 419 -5.51 -22.67 -34.41
C GLY A 419 -5.56 -22.77 -32.87
N TRP A 420 -4.80 -23.69 -32.25
CA TRP A 420 -4.67 -23.78 -30.80
C TRP A 420 -3.88 -22.62 -30.20
N PHE A 421 -3.11 -21.89 -31.00
CA PHE A 421 -2.39 -20.67 -30.65
C PHE A 421 -3.13 -19.40 -31.13
N GLY A 422 -4.40 -19.52 -31.54
CA GLY A 422 -5.19 -18.39 -32.00
C GLY A 422 -4.82 -17.85 -33.39
N VAL A 423 -4.03 -18.59 -34.18
CA VAL A 423 -3.66 -18.20 -35.55
C VAL A 423 -4.49 -19.00 -36.57
N LYS A 424 -5.16 -18.31 -37.49
CA LYS A 424 -5.89 -18.96 -38.59
C LYS A 424 -4.93 -19.39 -39.66
N LYS A 425 -5.19 -20.54 -40.31
CA LYS A 425 -4.34 -21.04 -41.40
C LYS A 425 -4.20 -20.06 -42.57
N SER A 426 -5.24 -19.28 -42.85
CA SER A 426 -5.24 -18.22 -43.89
C SER A 426 -4.33 -17.02 -43.57
N GLU A 427 -3.89 -16.89 -42.33
CA GLU A 427 -2.99 -15.78 -41.88
C GLU A 427 -1.52 -16.17 -41.97
N ILE A 428 -1.23 -17.45 -42.24
CA ILE A 428 0.15 -17.97 -42.30
C ILE A 428 0.72 -17.75 -43.70
N LYS A 429 1.87 -17.08 -43.79
CA LYS A 429 2.63 -16.85 -44.99
C LYS A 429 3.52 -18.04 -45.31
N ASP A 430 3.90 -18.19 -46.59
CA ASP A 430 4.87 -19.20 -46.95
C ASP A 430 6.26 -18.77 -46.43
N ILE A 431 6.95 -19.69 -45.77
CA ILE A 431 8.30 -19.44 -45.25
C ILE A 431 9.30 -19.14 -46.37
N ALA A 432 9.05 -19.65 -47.59
CA ALA A 432 9.88 -19.39 -48.77
C ALA A 432 9.86 -17.92 -49.22
N GLU A 433 8.82 -17.18 -48.88
CA GLU A 433 8.70 -15.74 -49.17
C GLU A 433 9.55 -14.87 -48.25
N ASN A 434 10.23 -15.44 -47.25
CA ASN A 434 11.09 -14.76 -46.29
C ASN A 434 10.43 -13.50 -45.63
N TYR A 435 9.14 -13.59 -45.33
CA TYR A 435 8.45 -12.50 -44.59
C TYR A 435 9.09 -12.28 -43.23
N ASP A 436 9.31 -11.01 -42.92
CA ASP A 436 9.67 -10.58 -41.56
C ASP A 436 8.42 -10.35 -40.73
N THR A 437 8.50 -10.59 -39.41
CA THR A 437 7.42 -10.29 -38.45
C THR A 437 6.98 -8.82 -38.50
N LEU A 438 7.93 -7.93 -38.83
CA LEU A 438 7.67 -6.49 -38.99
C LEU A 438 6.89 -6.14 -40.28
N ASP A 439 6.69 -7.06 -41.21
CA ASP A 439 5.92 -6.85 -42.45
C ASP A 439 4.52 -7.45 -42.42
N LEU A 440 4.16 -8.09 -41.30
CA LEU A 440 2.84 -8.67 -41.12
C LEU A 440 1.75 -7.57 -41.14
N PRO A 441 0.62 -7.82 -41.86
CA PRO A 441 -0.50 -6.90 -41.83
C PRO A 441 -1.17 -6.85 -40.45
N SER A 442 -1.54 -5.67 -40.00
CA SER A 442 -2.28 -5.44 -38.76
C SER A 442 -3.78 -5.32 -39.04
N LYS A 443 -4.61 -5.71 -38.08
CA LYS A 443 -6.05 -5.42 -38.13
C LYS A 443 -6.37 -3.92 -38.20
N PHE A 444 -5.41 -3.09 -37.81
CA PHE A 444 -5.53 -1.62 -37.70
C PHE A 444 -4.89 -0.89 -38.90
N ASP A 445 -4.54 -1.56 -40.00
CA ASP A 445 -3.88 -0.96 -41.16
C ASP A 445 -4.70 0.17 -41.84
N LYS A 446 -6.02 0.17 -41.64
CA LYS A 446 -6.91 1.22 -42.12
C LYS A 446 -6.77 2.56 -41.36
N PHE A 447 -6.20 2.54 -40.14
CA PHE A 447 -6.08 3.74 -39.32
C PHE A 447 -4.74 4.43 -39.56
N ASP A 448 -4.78 5.75 -39.78
CA ASP A 448 -3.60 6.60 -39.88
C ASP A 448 -3.52 7.55 -38.66
N PHE A 449 -2.83 7.07 -37.63
CA PHE A 449 -2.67 7.78 -36.35
C PHE A 449 -1.82 9.05 -36.53
N VAL A 450 -0.79 8.98 -37.36
CA VAL A 450 0.14 10.10 -37.59
C VAL A 450 -0.51 11.25 -38.34
N LYS A 451 -1.42 10.95 -39.29
CA LYS A 451 -2.16 11.99 -40.02
C LYS A 451 -3.04 12.81 -39.09
N GLN A 452 -3.58 12.19 -38.05
CA GLN A 452 -4.50 12.85 -37.12
C GLN A 452 -3.80 13.47 -35.89
N ARG A 453 -2.44 13.45 -35.80
CA ARG A 453 -1.71 13.90 -34.60
C ARG A 453 -2.04 15.32 -34.13
N LYS A 454 -2.34 16.25 -35.04
CA LYS A 454 -2.76 17.60 -34.65
C LYS A 454 -4.06 17.63 -33.86
N LYS A 455 -5.00 16.72 -34.17
CA LYS A 455 -6.26 16.60 -33.43
C LYS A 455 -5.99 16.08 -32.00
N PHE A 456 -5.07 15.11 -31.84
CA PHE A 456 -4.68 14.60 -30.54
C PHE A 456 -3.97 15.67 -29.70
N TYR A 457 -3.08 16.47 -30.29
CA TYR A 457 -2.47 17.60 -29.58
C TYR A 457 -3.50 18.65 -29.16
N ILE A 458 -4.44 18.98 -30.04
CA ILE A 458 -5.51 19.93 -29.73
C ILE A 458 -6.40 19.39 -28.61
N PHE A 459 -6.76 18.11 -28.68
CA PHE A 459 -7.54 17.45 -27.63
C PHE A 459 -6.81 17.47 -26.28
N SER A 460 -5.54 17.03 -26.24
CA SER A 460 -4.74 17.08 -25.01
C SER A 460 -4.53 18.51 -24.49
N ALA A 461 -4.30 19.48 -25.36
CA ALA A 461 -4.17 20.88 -24.96
C ALA A 461 -5.48 21.43 -24.38
N LEU A 462 -6.63 21.12 -25.01
CA LEU A 462 -7.94 21.54 -24.52
C LEU A 462 -8.26 20.87 -23.17
N THR A 463 -7.97 19.57 -23.01
CA THR A 463 -8.19 18.88 -21.73
C THR A 463 -7.29 19.43 -20.61
N ILE A 464 -6.03 19.78 -20.93
CA ILE A 464 -5.12 20.43 -19.96
C ILE A 464 -5.65 21.83 -19.58
N ILE A 465 -6.02 22.66 -20.56
CA ILE A 465 -6.55 24.03 -20.29
C ILE A 465 -7.85 23.93 -19.48
N ALA A 466 -8.79 23.06 -19.89
CA ALA A 466 -10.02 22.83 -19.15
C ALA A 466 -9.75 22.31 -17.73
N GLY A 467 -8.79 21.39 -17.60
CA GLY A 467 -8.36 20.86 -16.30
C GLY A 467 -7.77 21.93 -15.38
N ILE A 468 -6.96 22.86 -15.90
CA ILE A 468 -6.42 23.99 -15.13
C ILE A 468 -7.58 24.88 -14.64
N VAL A 469 -8.56 25.18 -15.50
CA VAL A 469 -9.75 25.96 -15.12
C VAL A 469 -10.54 25.25 -14.02
N VAL A 470 -10.80 23.95 -14.20
CA VAL A 470 -11.49 23.12 -13.20
C VAL A 470 -10.78 23.14 -11.85
N LEU A 471 -9.47 22.91 -11.84
CA LEU A 471 -8.66 22.91 -10.62
C LEU A 471 -8.63 24.30 -9.95
N SER A 472 -8.68 25.37 -10.73
CA SER A 472 -8.73 26.73 -10.21
C SER A 472 -10.06 27.05 -9.53
N ILE A 473 -11.17 26.48 -10.03
CA ILE A 473 -12.53 26.72 -9.52
C ILE A 473 -12.85 25.76 -8.37
N PHE A 474 -12.70 24.47 -8.62
CA PHE A 474 -13.15 23.42 -7.69
C PHE A 474 -12.05 22.97 -6.72
N ARG A 475 -10.77 23.22 -7.02
CA ARG A 475 -9.62 22.69 -6.29
C ARG A 475 -9.68 21.17 -6.17
N LEU A 476 -8.73 20.55 -5.47
CA LEU A 476 -8.75 19.15 -5.14
C LEU A 476 -9.41 18.98 -3.77
N ASN A 477 -10.25 17.96 -3.62
CA ASN A 477 -10.80 17.58 -2.33
C ASN A 477 -9.75 16.72 -1.60
N LEU A 478 -8.97 17.35 -0.74
CA LEU A 478 -7.89 16.68 0.00
C LEU A 478 -8.46 16.01 1.26
N SER A 479 -7.98 14.81 1.56
CA SER A 479 -8.26 14.14 2.82
C SER A 479 -7.56 14.85 3.99
N ILE A 480 -7.91 14.48 5.20
CA ILE A 480 -7.25 14.96 6.42
C ILE A 480 -5.74 14.65 6.42
N ASP A 481 -5.28 13.63 5.70
CA ASP A 481 -3.87 13.29 5.54
C ASP A 481 -3.04 14.47 5.00
N PHE A 482 -3.66 15.36 4.23
CA PHE A 482 -3.02 16.52 3.61
C PHE A 482 -3.52 17.86 4.17
N SER A 483 -4.77 17.91 4.66
CA SER A 483 -5.42 19.12 5.15
C SER A 483 -5.37 19.26 6.67
N ASN A 484 -5.00 18.21 7.40
CA ASN A 484 -5.14 18.02 8.86
C ASN A 484 -6.59 18.00 9.36
N GLY A 485 -6.78 17.62 10.64
CA GLY A 485 -8.09 17.55 11.29
C GLY A 485 -8.50 16.12 11.64
N THR A 486 -9.80 15.91 11.80
CA THR A 486 -10.39 14.61 12.15
C THR A 486 -11.36 14.14 11.08
N ARG A 487 -11.32 12.84 10.77
CA ARG A 487 -12.29 12.13 9.92
C ARG A 487 -12.98 11.07 10.76
N ILE A 488 -14.30 11.11 10.77
CA ILE A 488 -15.17 10.15 11.46
C ILE A 488 -15.96 9.40 10.40
N GLU A 489 -15.86 8.08 10.36
CA GLU A 489 -16.59 7.22 9.43
C GLU A 489 -17.42 6.22 10.22
N GLN A 490 -18.72 6.29 10.07
CA GLN A 490 -19.70 5.46 10.77
C GLN A 490 -20.34 4.45 9.82
N LEU A 491 -20.36 3.19 10.24
CA LEU A 491 -21.13 2.12 9.62
C LEU A 491 -22.41 1.89 10.42
N SER A 492 -23.51 1.57 9.76
CA SER A 492 -24.74 1.13 10.42
C SER A 492 -25.38 -0.02 9.63
N GLU A 493 -26.17 -0.84 10.28
CA GLU A 493 -27.02 -1.82 9.61
C GLU A 493 -28.23 -1.16 8.91
N GLN A 494 -28.58 0.06 9.29
CA GLN A 494 -29.67 0.85 8.74
C GLN A 494 -29.13 2.02 7.91
N GLN A 495 -30.00 2.61 7.09
CA GLN A 495 -29.65 3.84 6.36
C GLN A 495 -29.40 4.98 7.33
N ILE A 496 -28.29 5.68 7.10
CA ILE A 496 -27.95 6.90 7.85
C ILE A 496 -28.35 8.12 7.00
N THR A 497 -29.07 9.07 7.59
CA THR A 497 -29.34 10.35 6.94
C THR A 497 -28.31 11.40 7.34
N THR A 498 -28.02 12.37 6.44
CA THR A 498 -27.09 13.46 6.74
C THR A 498 -27.53 14.23 7.99
N SER A 499 -28.84 14.47 8.16
CA SER A 499 -29.36 15.21 9.29
C SER A 499 -29.19 14.49 10.63
N GLU A 500 -29.44 13.17 10.64
CA GLU A 500 -29.26 12.33 11.81
C GLU A 500 -27.79 12.28 12.26
N PHE A 501 -26.89 12.07 11.28
CA PHE A 501 -25.46 12.03 11.55
C PHE A 501 -24.93 13.38 12.03
N GLN A 502 -25.41 14.48 11.43
CA GLN A 502 -25.05 15.83 11.83
C GLN A 502 -25.54 16.15 13.26
N GLU A 503 -26.77 15.76 13.63
CA GLU A 503 -27.31 15.96 14.99
C GLU A 503 -26.45 15.24 16.04
N GLN A 504 -25.97 14.03 15.73
CA GLN A 504 -25.06 13.29 16.62
C GLN A 504 -23.70 13.99 16.74
N LEU A 505 -23.12 14.50 15.65
CA LEU A 505 -21.85 15.24 15.69
C LEU A 505 -21.97 16.55 16.48
N GLU A 506 -23.09 17.29 16.31
CA GLU A 506 -23.34 18.53 17.03
C GLU A 506 -23.46 18.31 18.56
N SER A 507 -23.90 17.13 19.03
CA SER A 507 -23.92 16.78 20.43
C SER A 507 -22.54 16.78 21.09
N PHE A 508 -21.49 16.54 20.31
CA PHE A 508 -20.07 16.62 20.69
C PHE A 508 -19.42 17.95 20.34
N GLN A 509 -20.18 18.97 19.95
CA GLN A 509 -19.67 20.26 19.45
C GLN A 509 -18.83 20.16 18.17
N ILE A 510 -18.92 19.04 17.45
CA ILE A 510 -18.25 18.83 16.16
C ILE A 510 -19.10 19.46 15.08
N ASN A 511 -18.77 20.68 14.68
CA ASN A 511 -19.49 21.42 13.65
C ASN A 511 -18.83 21.23 12.29
N THR A 512 -19.49 20.54 11.38
CA THR A 512 -19.00 20.37 10.01
C THR A 512 -20.14 20.25 9.01
N ASP A 513 -19.96 20.90 7.85
CA ASP A 513 -20.84 20.74 6.68
C ASP A 513 -20.29 19.69 5.70
N ASP A 514 -19.09 19.13 5.95
CA ASP A 514 -18.45 18.15 5.07
C ASP A 514 -18.85 16.73 5.48
N ILE A 515 -20.12 16.41 5.22
CA ILE A 515 -20.70 15.09 5.49
C ILE A 515 -21.03 14.41 4.16
N VAL A 516 -20.55 13.17 3.97
CA VAL A 516 -20.81 12.35 2.80
C VAL A 516 -21.44 11.04 3.21
N ILE A 517 -22.60 10.73 2.64
CA ILE A 517 -23.27 9.43 2.81
C ILE A 517 -22.87 8.54 1.63
N SER A 518 -22.50 7.29 1.92
CA SER A 518 -22.03 6.29 0.97
C SER A 518 -22.50 4.87 1.34
N GLY A 519 -22.02 3.86 0.62
CA GLY A 519 -22.48 2.48 0.75
C GLY A 519 -23.69 2.16 -0.14
N GLU A 520 -23.92 0.87 -0.44
CA GLU A 520 -24.99 0.43 -1.33
C GLU A 520 -26.38 0.84 -0.81
N ASP A 521 -26.58 0.82 0.51
CA ASP A 521 -27.84 1.17 1.20
C ASP A 521 -27.76 2.51 1.93
N ASN A 522 -26.83 3.41 1.59
CA ASN A 522 -26.57 4.66 2.33
C ASN A 522 -26.29 4.41 3.83
N ASN A 523 -25.57 3.36 4.12
CA ASN A 523 -25.31 2.87 5.48
C ASN A 523 -23.92 3.25 6.02
N ILE A 524 -23.17 4.08 5.29
CA ILE A 524 -21.89 4.62 5.69
C ILE A 524 -21.96 6.14 5.66
N ALA A 525 -21.69 6.79 6.79
CA ALA A 525 -21.58 8.23 6.91
C ALA A 525 -20.14 8.63 7.19
N VAL A 526 -19.62 9.63 6.50
CA VAL A 526 -18.27 10.16 6.68
C VAL A 526 -18.36 11.65 6.94
N ALA A 527 -17.83 12.09 8.08
CA ALA A 527 -17.66 13.51 8.41
C ALA A 527 -16.19 13.87 8.50
N ARG A 528 -15.86 15.11 8.12
CA ARG A 528 -14.51 15.67 8.25
C ARG A 528 -14.58 17.03 8.92
N THR A 529 -13.72 17.24 9.92
CA THR A 529 -13.54 18.52 10.59
C THR A 529 -12.09 18.94 10.59
N THR A 530 -11.81 20.22 10.67
CA THR A 530 -10.45 20.76 10.82
C THR A 530 -9.91 20.63 12.25
N ASP A 531 -10.78 20.34 13.20
CA ASP A 531 -10.44 20.18 14.61
C ASP A 531 -9.80 18.81 14.83
N VAL A 532 -8.77 18.77 15.63
CA VAL A 532 -8.08 17.53 16.02
C VAL A 532 -8.66 17.13 17.38
N LEU A 533 -9.43 16.06 17.40
CA LEU A 533 -10.05 15.56 18.63
C LEU A 533 -8.98 14.96 19.57
N SER A 534 -9.16 15.22 20.87
CA SER A 534 -8.39 14.59 21.94
C SER A 534 -8.76 13.11 22.10
N GLN A 535 -7.97 12.37 22.88
CA GLN A 535 -8.23 10.96 23.16
C GLN A 535 -9.58 10.75 23.88
N ASP A 536 -9.89 11.60 24.85
CA ASP A 536 -11.14 11.53 25.62
C ASP A 536 -12.36 11.79 24.72
N GLU A 537 -12.30 12.81 23.87
CA GLU A 537 -13.36 13.11 22.90
C GLU A 537 -13.55 11.96 21.90
N ILE A 538 -12.46 11.31 21.46
CA ILE A 538 -12.53 10.13 20.57
C ILE A 538 -13.22 8.97 21.30
N ALA A 539 -12.89 8.72 22.55
CA ALA A 539 -13.46 7.63 23.34
C ALA A 539 -14.97 7.85 23.54
N GLU A 540 -15.37 9.08 23.86
CA GLU A 540 -16.78 9.45 24.06
C GLU A 540 -17.59 9.32 22.76
N VAL A 541 -17.08 9.83 21.63
CA VAL A 541 -17.71 9.68 20.32
C VAL A 541 -17.87 8.21 19.94
N LYS A 542 -16.85 7.38 20.18
CA LYS A 542 -16.91 5.94 19.88
C LYS A 542 -18.00 5.24 20.67
N SER A 543 -18.06 5.50 21.98
CA SER A 543 -19.05 4.87 22.86
C SER A 543 -20.48 5.21 22.45
N GLN A 544 -20.78 6.49 22.24
CA GLN A 544 -22.14 6.94 21.89
C GLN A 544 -22.53 6.51 20.48
N PHE A 545 -21.61 6.60 19.51
CA PHE A 545 -21.91 6.18 18.13
C PHE A 545 -22.14 4.67 18.01
N ASN A 546 -21.41 3.87 18.81
CA ASN A 546 -21.67 2.43 18.89
C ASN A 546 -23.08 2.13 19.45
N GLU A 547 -23.53 2.87 20.46
CA GLU A 547 -24.88 2.72 21.02
C GLU A 547 -25.96 3.11 20.00
N VAL A 548 -25.75 4.21 19.27
CA VAL A 548 -26.77 4.76 18.34
C VAL A 548 -26.81 3.98 17.02
N PHE A 549 -25.67 3.65 16.45
CA PHE A 549 -25.56 3.08 15.10
C PHE A 549 -25.25 1.57 15.08
N GLY A 550 -24.94 0.98 16.24
CA GLY A 550 -24.67 -0.46 16.38
C GLY A 550 -23.28 -0.91 15.94
N ALA A 551 -22.39 0.03 15.64
CA ALA A 551 -21.00 -0.23 15.28
C ALA A 551 -20.07 0.90 15.73
N GLU A 552 -18.85 0.56 16.15
CA GLU A 552 -17.84 1.57 16.45
C GLU A 552 -17.43 2.34 15.18
N PRO A 553 -17.32 3.69 15.25
CA PRO A 553 -16.84 4.48 14.14
C PRO A 553 -15.32 4.30 13.94
N ASN A 554 -14.88 4.44 12.67
CA ASN A 554 -13.49 4.66 12.37
C ASN A 554 -13.16 6.14 12.59
N ILE A 555 -12.20 6.45 13.46
CA ILE A 555 -11.78 7.83 13.71
C ILE A 555 -10.31 7.96 13.40
N SER A 556 -9.98 8.94 12.56
CA SER A 556 -8.59 9.27 12.20
C SER A 556 -8.33 10.74 12.50
N THR A 557 -7.18 11.03 13.10
CA THR A 557 -6.73 12.39 13.40
C THR A 557 -5.35 12.63 12.83
N VAL A 558 -5.13 13.79 12.25
CA VAL A 558 -3.84 14.18 11.65
C VAL A 558 -3.49 15.60 12.08
N SER A 559 -2.35 15.76 12.74
CA SER A 559 -1.84 17.08 13.10
C SER A 559 -1.35 17.87 11.89
N PRO A 560 -1.33 19.21 11.93
CA PRO A 560 -0.88 20.06 10.83
C PRO A 560 0.57 19.80 10.40
N THR A 561 1.43 19.38 11.31
CA THR A 561 2.84 19.10 11.06
C THR A 561 2.98 17.84 10.20
N VAL A 562 2.28 16.77 10.59
CA VAL A 562 2.30 15.49 9.89
C VAL A 562 1.66 15.60 8.51
N GLY A 563 0.51 16.28 8.38
CA GLY A 563 -0.15 16.46 7.08
C GLY A 563 0.76 17.17 6.05
N LYS A 564 1.47 18.23 6.47
CA LYS A 564 2.44 18.92 5.60
C LYS A 564 3.62 18.02 5.19
N GLU A 565 4.10 17.20 6.11
CA GLU A 565 5.18 16.26 5.84
C GLU A 565 4.76 15.18 4.85
N ILE A 566 3.59 14.59 5.02
CA ILE A 566 3.00 13.62 4.09
C ILE A 566 2.88 14.21 2.68
N ALA A 567 2.33 15.42 2.56
CA ALA A 567 2.22 16.11 1.27
C ALA A 567 3.59 16.35 0.62
N ARG A 568 4.58 16.78 1.40
CA ARG A 568 5.96 16.96 0.93
C ARG A 568 6.58 15.65 0.47
N ASN A 569 6.45 14.57 1.24
CA ASN A 569 7.01 13.27 0.92
C ASN A 569 6.38 12.68 -0.35
N ALA A 570 5.07 12.87 -0.56
CA ALA A 570 4.39 12.48 -1.78
C ALA A 570 4.95 13.19 -3.02
N LEU A 571 5.21 14.51 -2.95
CA LEU A 571 5.82 15.26 -4.05
C LEU A 571 7.28 14.83 -4.32
N ILE A 572 8.06 14.57 -3.26
CA ILE A 572 9.43 14.06 -3.37
C ILE A 572 9.42 12.68 -4.03
N ALA A 573 8.54 11.78 -3.60
CA ALA A 573 8.38 10.44 -4.16
C ALA A 573 8.09 10.51 -5.67
N LEU A 574 7.13 11.36 -6.08
CA LEU A 574 6.80 11.59 -7.48
C LEU A 574 8.00 12.09 -8.29
N GLY A 575 8.78 13.03 -7.72
CA GLY A 575 9.99 13.58 -8.33
C GLY A 575 11.07 12.51 -8.52
N ILE A 576 11.37 11.74 -7.48
CA ILE A 576 12.39 10.67 -7.50
C ILE A 576 11.99 9.57 -8.48
N ALA A 577 10.73 9.12 -8.46
CA ALA A 577 10.24 8.12 -9.40
C ALA A 577 10.37 8.61 -10.85
N SER A 578 10.00 9.86 -11.13
CA SER A 578 10.14 10.46 -12.46
C SER A 578 11.60 10.53 -12.91
N ILE A 579 12.51 10.97 -12.05
CA ILE A 579 13.95 11.01 -12.36
C ILE A 579 14.51 9.61 -12.61
N GLY A 580 14.18 8.63 -11.77
CA GLY A 580 14.60 7.25 -11.93
C GLY A 580 14.16 6.67 -13.29
N ILE A 581 12.90 6.92 -13.67
CA ILE A 581 12.35 6.50 -14.97
C ILE A 581 13.06 7.21 -16.13
N ILE A 582 13.30 8.52 -16.04
CA ILE A 582 14.05 9.27 -17.08
C ILE A 582 15.43 8.67 -17.29
N LEU A 583 16.16 8.44 -16.20
CA LEU A 583 17.50 7.86 -16.26
C LEU A 583 17.46 6.47 -16.92
N TYR A 584 16.55 5.61 -16.49
CA TYR A 584 16.42 4.26 -17.05
C TYR A 584 16.07 4.27 -18.54
N VAL A 585 15.04 5.03 -18.94
CA VAL A 585 14.60 5.11 -20.34
C VAL A 585 15.68 5.75 -21.22
N THR A 586 16.43 6.73 -20.70
CA THR A 586 17.55 7.36 -21.43
C THR A 586 18.69 6.36 -21.72
N ILE A 587 19.03 5.51 -20.74
CA ILE A 587 20.06 4.46 -20.90
C ILE A 587 19.58 3.41 -21.90
N ARG A 588 18.30 3.04 -21.85
CA ARG A 588 17.72 1.95 -22.65
C ARG A 588 17.41 2.36 -24.09
N PHE A 589 16.98 3.61 -24.30
CA PHE A 589 16.54 4.17 -25.59
C PHE A 589 17.35 5.43 -25.94
N GLU A 590 16.67 6.52 -26.19
CA GLU A 590 17.28 7.83 -26.42
C GLU A 590 16.58 8.90 -25.59
N ILE A 591 17.29 9.99 -25.27
CA ILE A 591 16.77 11.05 -24.40
C ILE A 591 15.46 11.65 -24.91
N LYS A 592 15.25 11.75 -26.21
CA LYS A 592 14.00 12.27 -26.79
C LYS A 592 12.81 11.34 -26.53
N MET A 593 13.04 10.02 -26.54
CA MET A 593 12.02 9.04 -26.15
C MET A 593 11.73 9.16 -24.66
N ALA A 594 12.75 9.29 -23.81
CA ALA A 594 12.60 9.46 -22.38
C ALA A 594 11.77 10.69 -22.01
N VAL A 595 12.11 11.86 -22.59
CA VAL A 595 11.37 13.10 -22.31
C VAL A 595 9.93 13.04 -22.85
N ALA A 596 9.70 12.44 -24.01
CA ALA A 596 8.36 12.26 -24.55
C ALA A 596 7.51 11.33 -23.65
N SER A 597 8.11 10.30 -23.08
CA SER A 597 7.44 9.41 -22.10
C SER A 597 7.04 10.17 -20.84
N ILE A 598 7.91 11.00 -20.29
CA ILE A 598 7.60 11.78 -19.08
C ILE A 598 6.48 12.79 -19.33
N ILE A 599 6.46 13.45 -20.49
CA ILE A 599 5.34 14.34 -20.84
C ILE A 599 4.02 13.57 -20.87
N ALA A 600 4.01 12.35 -21.41
CA ALA A 600 2.83 11.48 -21.38
C ALA A 600 2.44 11.06 -19.97
N LEU A 601 3.40 10.70 -19.11
CA LEU A 601 3.13 10.35 -17.71
C LEU A 601 2.58 11.52 -16.89
N LEU A 602 3.13 12.71 -17.07
CA LEU A 602 2.61 13.91 -16.41
C LEU A 602 1.19 14.27 -16.90
N HIS A 603 0.91 14.04 -18.18
CA HIS A 603 -0.44 14.18 -18.73
C HIS A 603 -1.41 13.21 -18.06
N ASP A 604 -1.02 11.93 -17.86
CA ASP A 604 -1.87 10.93 -17.24
C ASP A 604 -2.13 11.24 -15.76
N ALA A 605 -1.10 11.60 -15.01
CA ALA A 605 -1.22 12.03 -13.62
C ALA A 605 -2.12 13.26 -13.49
N PHE A 606 -1.94 14.27 -14.37
CA PHE A 606 -2.77 15.47 -14.40
C PHE A 606 -4.23 15.13 -14.70
N PHE A 607 -4.49 14.20 -15.61
CA PHE A 607 -5.85 13.79 -15.95
C PHE A 607 -6.57 13.12 -14.77
N ILE A 608 -5.87 12.29 -13.98
CA ILE A 608 -6.42 11.71 -12.75
C ILE A 608 -6.79 12.82 -11.77
N ILE A 609 -5.89 13.78 -11.54
CA ILE A 609 -6.12 14.92 -10.63
C ILE A 609 -7.35 15.73 -11.07
N VAL A 610 -7.51 16.00 -12.36
CA VAL A 610 -8.66 16.74 -12.90
C VAL A 610 -9.98 16.01 -12.68
N ILE A 611 -10.01 14.69 -12.91
CA ILE A 611 -11.21 13.88 -12.68
C ILE A 611 -11.58 13.93 -11.19
N PHE A 612 -10.63 13.77 -10.27
CA PHE A 612 -10.87 13.87 -8.83
C PHE A 612 -11.39 15.26 -8.42
N SER A 613 -10.89 16.32 -9.05
CA SER A 613 -11.39 17.68 -8.82
C SER A 613 -12.85 17.86 -9.28
N ILE A 614 -13.21 17.33 -10.47
CA ILE A 614 -14.58 17.43 -11.02
C ILE A 614 -15.57 16.61 -10.18
N THR A 615 -15.20 15.37 -9.85
CA THR A 615 -16.07 14.44 -9.15
C THR A 615 -16.12 14.68 -7.64
N ARG A 616 -15.27 15.56 -7.12
CA ARG A 616 -15.11 15.85 -5.70
C ARG A 616 -14.73 14.62 -4.86
N LEU A 617 -14.20 13.59 -5.51
CA LEU A 617 -13.65 12.43 -4.79
C LEU A 617 -12.50 12.84 -3.89
N GLU A 618 -12.43 12.23 -2.73
CA GLU A 618 -11.38 12.48 -1.75
C GLU A 618 -10.05 11.93 -2.24
N ALA A 619 -9.02 12.78 -2.23
CA ALA A 619 -7.64 12.41 -2.51
C ALA A 619 -6.92 12.15 -1.18
N ASP A 620 -6.70 10.89 -0.87
CA ASP A 620 -6.04 10.36 0.32
C ASP A 620 -4.64 9.81 0.01
N LEU A 621 -4.01 9.15 1.00
CA LEU A 621 -2.73 8.48 0.79
C LEU A 621 -2.80 7.39 -0.30
N THR A 622 -3.92 6.70 -0.43
CA THR A 622 -4.09 5.64 -1.44
C THR A 622 -4.19 6.21 -2.85
N PHE A 623 -4.72 7.43 -3.01
CA PHE A 623 -4.69 8.17 -4.27
C PHE A 623 -3.26 8.39 -4.77
N ILE A 624 -2.31 8.77 -3.87
CA ILE A 624 -0.90 8.92 -4.25
C ILE A 624 -0.31 7.57 -4.69
N ALA A 625 -0.65 6.49 -3.98
CA ALA A 625 -0.23 5.15 -4.37
C ALA A 625 -0.75 4.77 -5.76
N ALA A 626 -2.01 5.10 -6.08
CA ALA A 626 -2.59 4.88 -7.40
C ALA A 626 -1.86 5.67 -8.49
N VAL A 627 -1.60 6.96 -8.27
CA VAL A 627 -0.88 7.83 -9.24
C VAL A 627 0.52 7.28 -9.52
N LEU A 628 1.30 6.93 -8.48
CA LEU A 628 2.64 6.36 -8.65
C LEU A 628 2.61 4.99 -9.34
N THR A 629 1.60 4.18 -9.06
CA THR A 629 1.39 2.89 -9.74
C THR A 629 1.09 3.08 -11.21
N ILE A 630 0.23 4.03 -11.55
CA ILE A 630 -0.07 4.36 -12.96
C ILE A 630 1.16 4.88 -13.68
N ILE A 631 1.99 5.71 -13.05
CA ILE A 631 3.26 6.16 -13.61
C ILE A 631 4.15 4.96 -13.96
N GLY A 632 4.27 3.99 -13.05
CA GLY A 632 5.02 2.75 -13.28
C GLY A 632 4.42 1.86 -14.37
N TYR A 633 3.09 1.81 -14.47
CA TYR A 633 2.39 0.96 -15.44
C TYR A 633 2.27 1.60 -16.83
N SER A 634 1.92 2.89 -16.92
CA SER A 634 1.74 3.59 -18.19
C SER A 634 3.03 3.65 -19.00
N ILE A 635 4.19 3.78 -18.33
CA ILE A 635 5.49 3.76 -19.01
C ILE A 635 5.76 2.44 -19.74
N ASN A 636 5.23 1.31 -19.23
CA ASN A 636 5.39 0.00 -19.85
C ASN A 636 4.85 -0.01 -21.29
N ASP A 637 3.65 0.49 -21.51
CA ASP A 637 3.05 0.54 -22.87
C ASP A 637 3.81 1.49 -23.81
N THR A 638 4.30 2.60 -23.27
CA THR A 638 5.17 3.54 -24.01
C THR A 638 6.50 2.90 -24.40
N ILE A 639 7.15 2.15 -23.51
CA ILE A 639 8.40 1.40 -23.77
C ILE A 639 8.20 0.42 -24.92
N VAL A 640 7.11 -0.35 -24.90
CA VAL A 640 6.80 -1.33 -25.94
C VAL A 640 6.58 -0.67 -27.29
N THR A 641 5.88 0.46 -27.29
CA THR A 641 5.65 1.24 -28.51
C THR A 641 6.98 1.78 -29.07
N PHE A 642 7.85 2.31 -28.22
CA PHE A 642 9.17 2.79 -28.63
C PHE A 642 10.12 1.68 -29.05
N ASP A 643 10.05 0.51 -28.42
CA ASP A 643 10.83 -0.67 -28.83
C ASP A 643 10.42 -1.10 -30.25
N ARG A 644 9.14 -1.14 -30.56
CA ARG A 644 8.64 -1.44 -31.91
C ARG A 644 9.03 -0.36 -32.94
N ILE A 645 9.02 0.91 -32.57
CA ILE A 645 9.51 1.99 -33.42
C ILE A 645 11.00 1.78 -33.71
N ARG A 646 11.80 1.48 -32.70
CA ARG A 646 13.23 1.20 -32.83
C ARG A 646 13.49 0.00 -33.75
N GLU A 647 12.76 -1.12 -33.59
CA GLU A 647 12.87 -2.30 -34.47
C GLU A 647 12.61 -1.94 -35.93
N ASN A 648 11.51 -1.20 -36.21
CA ASN A 648 11.17 -0.78 -37.58
C ASN A 648 12.19 0.23 -38.16
N MET A 649 12.74 1.14 -37.30
CA MET A 649 13.82 2.05 -37.75
C MET A 649 15.10 1.29 -38.12
N VAL A 650 15.54 0.33 -37.29
CA VAL A 650 16.73 -0.49 -37.55
C VAL A 650 16.56 -1.27 -38.86
N LYS A 651 15.36 -1.79 -39.14
CA LYS A 651 15.07 -2.48 -40.42
C LYS A 651 15.23 -1.58 -41.64
N LYS A 652 14.78 -0.31 -41.57
CA LYS A 652 14.92 0.70 -42.65
C LYS A 652 16.39 1.12 -42.87
N ARG A 653 17.28 0.94 -41.87
CA ARG A 653 18.70 1.31 -41.85
C ARG A 653 19.00 2.78 -42.06
N LYS A 654 18.39 3.43 -43.03
CA LYS A 654 18.53 4.87 -43.34
C LYS A 654 17.17 5.46 -43.63
N ILE A 655 16.90 6.64 -43.05
CA ILE A 655 15.68 7.41 -43.26
C ILE A 655 16.11 8.78 -43.81
N LYS A 656 15.64 9.15 -44.98
CA LYS A 656 15.98 10.40 -45.67
C LYS A 656 14.84 11.42 -45.67
N GLU A 657 13.59 10.94 -45.70
CA GLU A 657 12.41 11.77 -45.80
C GLU A 657 11.54 11.65 -44.52
N PHE A 658 10.87 12.76 -44.19
CA PHE A 658 9.93 12.76 -43.06
C PHE A 658 8.72 11.85 -43.32
N ALA A 659 8.37 11.60 -44.59
CA ALA A 659 7.32 10.66 -44.97
C ALA A 659 7.67 9.22 -44.56
N GLU A 660 8.93 8.79 -44.73
CA GLU A 660 9.41 7.50 -44.28
C GLU A 660 9.37 7.34 -42.76
N LEU A 661 9.75 8.41 -42.02
CA LEU A 661 9.69 8.40 -40.57
C LEU A 661 8.26 8.28 -40.07
N LYS A 662 7.31 9.00 -40.70
CA LYS A 662 5.87 8.88 -40.40
C LYS A 662 5.35 7.48 -40.63
N GLU A 663 5.75 6.85 -41.74
CA GLU A 663 5.36 5.47 -42.08
C GLU A 663 5.86 4.48 -41.01
N VAL A 664 7.13 4.61 -40.58
CA VAL A 664 7.72 3.79 -39.52
C VAL A 664 6.93 3.91 -38.23
N VAL A 665 6.62 5.13 -37.78
CA VAL A 665 5.85 5.34 -36.54
C VAL A 665 4.43 4.80 -36.68
N ASN A 666 3.73 5.12 -37.76
CA ASN A 666 2.35 4.69 -37.96
C ASN A 666 2.24 3.15 -38.05
N LYS A 667 3.19 2.50 -38.72
CA LYS A 667 3.29 1.05 -38.78
C LYS A 667 3.53 0.44 -37.39
N SER A 668 4.44 1.02 -36.61
CA SER A 668 4.72 0.55 -35.24
C SER A 668 3.51 0.66 -34.33
N LEU A 669 2.78 1.78 -34.37
CA LEU A 669 1.55 1.98 -33.60
C LEU A 669 0.47 0.94 -33.97
N ARG A 670 0.28 0.68 -35.25
CA ARG A 670 -0.68 -0.35 -35.72
C ARG A 670 -0.33 -1.76 -35.25
N GLN A 671 0.97 -2.08 -35.20
CA GLN A 671 1.47 -3.38 -34.76
C GLN A 671 1.33 -3.57 -33.24
N THR A 672 1.49 -2.53 -32.43
CA THR A 672 1.44 -2.61 -30.96
C THR A 672 0.04 -2.46 -30.40
N LEU A 673 -0.88 -1.75 -31.08
CA LEU A 673 -2.20 -1.40 -30.57
C LEU A 673 -3.02 -2.59 -30.08
N GLY A 674 -3.03 -3.70 -30.84
CA GLY A 674 -3.81 -4.89 -30.45
C GLY A 674 -3.31 -5.54 -29.18
N ARG A 675 -2.01 -5.51 -28.96
CA ARG A 675 -1.39 -5.98 -27.73
C ARG A 675 -1.69 -5.03 -26.57
N SER A 676 -1.46 -3.71 -26.74
CA SER A 676 -1.74 -2.70 -25.73
C SER A 676 -3.19 -2.77 -25.27
N LEU A 677 -4.15 -2.92 -26.18
CA LEU A 677 -5.55 -3.09 -25.81
C LEU A 677 -5.80 -4.37 -25.00
N ASN A 678 -5.20 -5.49 -25.36
CA ASN A 678 -5.38 -6.75 -24.62
C ASN A 678 -4.79 -6.67 -23.21
N THR A 679 -3.61 -6.06 -23.02
CA THR A 679 -2.98 -5.91 -21.71
C THR A 679 -3.78 -5.00 -20.81
N ILE A 680 -4.26 -3.87 -21.32
CA ILE A 680 -5.06 -2.93 -20.52
C ILE A 680 -6.42 -3.51 -20.16
N ILE A 681 -7.09 -4.23 -21.08
CA ILE A 681 -8.38 -4.90 -20.80
C ILE A 681 -8.22 -5.87 -19.63
N THR A 682 -7.13 -6.63 -19.54
CA THR A 682 -6.95 -7.57 -18.43
C THR A 682 -6.82 -6.86 -17.09
N VAL A 683 -6.16 -5.71 -17.02
CA VAL A 683 -6.04 -4.92 -15.80
C VAL A 683 -7.36 -4.20 -15.48
N ILE A 684 -8.04 -3.65 -16.48
CA ILE A 684 -9.37 -3.01 -16.30
C ILE A 684 -10.38 -4.03 -15.77
N LEU A 685 -10.37 -5.27 -16.23
CA LEU A 685 -11.25 -6.32 -15.69
C LEU A 685 -11.07 -6.53 -14.19
N ALA A 686 -9.82 -6.54 -13.72
CA ALA A 686 -9.53 -6.64 -12.29
C ALA A 686 -10.02 -5.41 -11.52
N VAL A 687 -9.69 -4.20 -12.00
CA VAL A 687 -10.06 -2.95 -11.33
C VAL A 687 -11.58 -2.74 -11.32
N VAL A 688 -12.28 -3.03 -12.41
CA VAL A 688 -13.75 -2.93 -12.48
C VAL A 688 -14.41 -3.96 -11.56
N ALA A 689 -13.88 -5.17 -11.46
CA ALA A 689 -14.39 -6.16 -10.51
C ALA A 689 -14.24 -5.65 -9.05
N LEU A 690 -13.10 -5.04 -8.72
CA LEU A 690 -12.90 -4.42 -7.40
C LEU A 690 -13.78 -3.18 -7.18
N LEU A 691 -14.13 -2.43 -8.23
CA LEU A 691 -15.06 -1.29 -8.12
C LEU A 691 -16.50 -1.72 -7.86
N ILE A 692 -16.91 -2.86 -8.42
CA ILE A 692 -18.31 -3.34 -8.33
C ILE A 692 -18.50 -4.19 -7.06
N PHE A 693 -17.54 -5.06 -6.75
CA PHE A 693 -17.67 -6.07 -5.69
C PHE A 693 -16.73 -5.83 -4.50
N GLY A 694 -15.78 -4.90 -4.61
CA GLY A 694 -14.81 -4.61 -3.56
C GLY A 694 -15.36 -3.66 -2.49
N SER A 695 -14.52 -3.40 -1.47
CA SER A 695 -14.84 -2.48 -0.38
C SER A 695 -14.86 -1.03 -0.83
N GLU A 696 -15.75 -0.23 -0.23
CA GLU A 696 -15.81 1.23 -0.39
C GLU A 696 -14.48 1.91 0.00
N ALA A 697 -13.78 1.37 0.99
CA ALA A 697 -12.50 1.92 1.46
C ALA A 697 -11.40 1.99 0.37
N ILE A 698 -11.46 1.13 -0.67
CA ILE A 698 -10.53 1.18 -1.81
C ILE A 698 -11.15 1.72 -3.10
N ARG A 699 -12.37 2.27 -3.02
CA ARG A 699 -13.10 2.75 -4.20
C ARG A 699 -12.38 3.89 -4.90
N ASN A 700 -11.95 4.91 -4.17
CA ASN A 700 -11.23 6.06 -4.72
C ASN A 700 -9.91 5.63 -5.36
N PHE A 701 -9.17 4.74 -4.72
CA PHE A 701 -7.97 4.12 -5.27
C PHE A 701 -8.25 3.42 -6.61
N ASN A 702 -9.29 2.59 -6.68
CA ASN A 702 -9.65 1.86 -7.90
C ASN A 702 -10.14 2.80 -9.02
N ILE A 703 -10.87 3.88 -8.69
CA ILE A 703 -11.26 4.91 -9.65
C ILE A 703 -10.03 5.61 -10.22
N ALA A 704 -9.07 6.00 -9.38
CA ALA A 704 -7.81 6.61 -9.82
C ALA A 704 -7.04 5.68 -10.76
N LEU A 705 -6.95 4.38 -10.44
CA LEU A 705 -6.33 3.37 -11.30
C LEU A 705 -7.06 3.25 -12.65
N LEU A 706 -8.40 3.15 -12.64
CA LEU A 706 -9.19 3.01 -13.86
C LEU A 706 -8.99 4.21 -14.80
N VAL A 707 -9.10 5.42 -14.25
CA VAL A 707 -8.89 6.67 -14.99
C VAL A 707 -7.47 6.72 -15.55
N GLY A 708 -6.48 6.38 -14.73
CA GLY A 708 -5.09 6.39 -15.13
C GLY A 708 -4.75 5.36 -16.21
N LEU A 709 -5.32 4.15 -16.17
CA LEU A 709 -5.16 3.13 -17.20
C LEU A 709 -5.72 3.59 -18.55
N ILE A 710 -6.89 4.22 -18.54
CA ILE A 710 -7.51 4.77 -19.76
C ILE A 710 -6.66 5.93 -20.32
N ALA A 711 -6.22 6.85 -19.45
CA ALA A 711 -5.37 7.97 -19.82
C ALA A 711 -4.03 7.50 -20.40
N GLY A 712 -3.37 6.50 -19.74
CA GLY A 712 -2.09 5.94 -20.16
C GLY A 712 -2.13 5.26 -21.52
N THR A 713 -3.25 4.59 -21.84
CA THR A 713 -3.46 4.04 -23.19
C THR A 713 -3.48 5.14 -24.24
N TYR A 714 -4.19 6.22 -23.96
CA TYR A 714 -4.28 7.36 -24.86
C TYR A 714 -2.92 8.04 -25.01
N SER A 715 -2.25 8.34 -23.92
CA SER A 715 -1.02 9.13 -23.93
C SER A 715 0.15 8.42 -24.61
N SER A 716 0.30 7.11 -24.39
CA SER A 716 1.37 6.30 -24.99
C SER A 716 1.28 6.27 -26.52
N ILE A 717 0.09 6.12 -27.09
CA ILE A 717 -0.14 5.96 -28.52
C ILE A 717 -0.25 7.32 -29.21
N PHE A 718 -1.04 8.24 -28.64
CA PHE A 718 -1.45 9.46 -29.29
C PHE A 718 -0.64 10.70 -28.90
N LEU A 719 0.15 10.61 -27.80
CA LEU A 719 0.95 11.74 -27.33
C LEU A 719 2.45 11.44 -27.39
N ALA A 720 2.95 10.45 -26.66
CA ALA A 720 4.40 10.16 -26.57
C ALA A 720 5.04 9.88 -27.92
N ALA A 721 4.46 8.95 -28.71
CA ALA A 721 4.99 8.58 -30.02
C ALA A 721 4.95 9.74 -31.02
N GLN A 722 3.94 10.61 -30.94
CA GLN A 722 3.78 11.75 -31.86
C GLN A 722 4.75 12.90 -31.51
N ILE A 723 4.95 13.19 -30.22
CA ILE A 723 5.93 14.19 -29.74
C ILE A 723 7.33 13.77 -30.19
N TRP A 724 7.69 12.52 -29.97
CA TRP A 724 8.97 11.98 -30.41
C TRP A 724 9.13 12.09 -31.93
N LEU A 725 8.09 11.75 -32.71
CA LEU A 725 8.10 11.85 -34.18
C LEU A 725 8.39 13.29 -34.65
N ASP A 726 7.76 14.28 -34.06
CA ASP A 726 7.97 15.67 -34.45
C ASP A 726 9.38 16.17 -34.08
N TRP A 727 9.91 15.77 -32.93
CA TRP A 727 11.30 16.09 -32.53
C TRP A 727 12.35 15.37 -33.41
N LYS A 728 12.10 14.11 -33.73
CA LYS A 728 12.97 13.34 -34.62
C LYS A 728 12.90 13.84 -36.06
N GLY A 729 11.74 14.32 -36.48
CA GLY A 729 11.55 14.96 -37.78
C GLY A 729 12.33 16.30 -37.91
N LYS A 730 12.42 17.09 -36.83
CA LYS A 730 13.28 18.30 -36.79
C LYS A 730 14.76 17.91 -36.92
N GLU A 731 15.20 16.85 -36.22
CA GLU A 731 16.56 16.33 -36.31
C GLU A 731 16.88 15.82 -37.72
N LEU A 732 15.94 15.13 -38.39
CA LEU A 732 16.08 14.68 -39.77
C LEU A 732 16.27 15.87 -40.74
N LYS A 733 15.52 16.94 -40.58
CA LYS A 733 15.67 18.16 -41.39
C LYS A 733 17.05 18.79 -41.18
N GLN A 734 17.61 18.76 -39.99
CA GLN A 734 18.92 19.35 -39.72
C GLN A 734 20.08 18.47 -40.22
N LYS A 735 19.97 17.15 -40.08
CA LYS A 735 21.04 16.20 -40.46
C LYS A 735 20.94 15.67 -41.89
N GLY A 736 19.80 15.89 -42.57
CA GLY A 736 19.52 15.40 -43.93
C GLY A 736 19.27 13.89 -44.02
N VAL A 737 19.85 13.09 -43.08
CA VAL A 737 19.67 11.64 -43.03
C VAL A 737 19.78 11.15 -41.58
N LEU A 738 18.92 10.19 -41.20
CA LEU A 738 19.04 9.45 -39.96
C LEU A 738 19.60 8.05 -40.26
N ILE A 739 20.79 7.77 -39.71
CA ILE A 739 21.40 6.44 -39.78
C ILE A 739 20.97 5.69 -38.52
N THR A 740 20.18 4.64 -38.68
CA THR A 740 19.56 3.89 -37.61
C THR A 740 20.30 2.60 -37.22
N PHE A 741 21.27 2.22 -38.03
CA PHE A 741 22.12 1.05 -37.86
C PHE A 741 23.60 1.44 -37.98
N LYS A 742 24.36 1.26 -36.91
CA LYS A 742 25.83 1.27 -36.94
C LYS A 742 26.29 -0.17 -37.16
N GLU A 743 26.87 -0.47 -38.32
CA GLU A 743 27.62 -1.71 -38.48
C GLU A 743 28.71 -1.75 -37.41
N LYS A 744 28.70 -2.79 -36.54
CA LYS A 744 29.92 -3.11 -35.79
C LYS A 744 31.01 -3.34 -36.83
N LYS A 745 32.04 -2.48 -36.82
CA LYS A 745 33.29 -2.81 -37.55
C LYS A 745 33.68 -4.21 -37.09
N LYS A 746 33.69 -5.16 -38.00
CA LYS A 746 34.43 -6.41 -37.80
C LYS A 746 35.86 -5.96 -37.60
N GLU A 747 36.38 -6.15 -36.40
CA GLU A 747 37.83 -6.19 -36.22
C GLU A 747 38.32 -7.30 -37.13
N THR A 748 38.96 -6.92 -38.21
CA THR A 748 39.68 -7.83 -39.08
C THR A 748 40.88 -8.27 -38.27
N ASP A 749 40.81 -9.48 -37.71
CA ASP A 749 41.97 -10.25 -37.25
C ASP A 749 42.73 -10.70 -38.53
N GLU A 750 43.30 -9.76 -39.23
CA GLU A 750 44.37 -10.05 -40.20
C GLU A 750 45.69 -9.74 -39.49
N PRO A 751 46.56 -10.77 -39.31
CA PRO A 751 47.90 -10.49 -38.81
C PRO A 751 48.62 -9.65 -39.89
N GLN A 752 49.07 -8.47 -39.50
CA GLN A 752 50.02 -7.71 -40.29
C GLN A 752 51.33 -8.51 -40.33
N VAL A 753 51.67 -9.02 -41.49
CA VAL A 753 52.98 -9.56 -41.81
C VAL A 753 53.90 -8.42 -42.23
#